data_5e7631fbfd0c81dee4366be41fdc04e4
#
_entry.id   5e7631fbfd0c81dee4366be41fdc04e4
#
_cell.length_a   1.000
_cell.length_b   1.000
_cell.length_c   1.000
_cell.angle_alpha   90.00
_cell.angle_beta   90.00
_cell.angle_gamma   90.00
#
_symmetry.space_group_name_H-M   'P 1'
#
loop_
_entity.id
_entity.type
_entity.pdbx_description
1 polymer ?
#
loop_
_entity_poly.entity_id
_entity_poly.type
_entity_poly.pdbx_seq_one_letter_code
_entity_poly.pdbx_strand_id
1 'polypeptide(L)'
;MQNKSALQIFTVLLALSTLYILSFSWVAARFESEAKRYAEELRDSLVETGLTGVSLDSALSAAERGFLKDSANAEIYPLLGHTYEHVKKNELNLGLDLRGGMSVTLEVSLPDLIINLSDYKSDARFLDAISYARELQKESQDDFVSLFERGWKEKGEAGKLWRIFHRPDNAEKFPSNIGDDEVIAILKEEARVAINNTENIIRRRIDKFGVAQPVVQKQSFTGRILVELPGVDDRDRVRKNLKATANLEFWETYKNSDVGSYLLAANEALAKSTNPEIFETDSASADTSSVGTTMTDAVAEESENEEVADSSSSDTAAKDTANSGLDLSTEEDAASSDTSGTQEMEEFLKKNPLSRWFISNVPLGQPIIGFVKESDTSKVNRLLLRPEVVTSLPEDLRLLWGSKPENGYIAMYAIKDPSLKKKPKLDGSSIIDAFQDFNEYGEVSVSMNMDSEGAILWREITKAAAVNKDAVAIVMDDLVYSAPTVNEEIGNGRSQITLGVGNLEQQMQEAKDLSDLLKAGALPAPAKIVDESVVGPSLGKENIQAGLISSIVALLVVLLYMIFYYAGGGVVSVIALIANLFFLMGALASLRAALTLPGIAGIVLTIGMAVDTNVLIFERIREEMRLGKGLSLALKDGYRRAYSSIIDGNVTTLLTGIVLFVFGTGPIRGFATTLIIGILTSLFTGILITRLILFNQLEKKKVIKFQTETTKNWFLNIAYPFVQKRKRYYFISGTVIAIGLISLVIRGVDYGVDFSGGRSYVVRFDGQPNMEALRSELTTAFTEPGKGTANPEVKLYGSSGEAIKITTDFMIDSNEATTDEVVANQLKAGLDKSGLTYEIESAQKVDPTISDDFKSAATSATIISLLIIFLYIFFRFRRWQYGLGALTAMIHDVVIVISMFSIFSGLLPFNMEVDQAFIAAILTVIGYSINDTVVVFDRIREHLHEHVKDNNATVINKALNSTLGRTINTSLTTFLVLLVIFIFGPSNLMGMTFALMVGIAVGTYSSLFVATPMVVDLTDDIRV
;
A
#
# COMPACT_ATOMS: atom_id res chain seq x y z
N MET A 1 -4.67 50.20 -7.84
CA MET A 1 -4.77 49.13 -6.78
C MET A 1 -5.00 49.85 -5.46
N GLN A 2 -6.23 49.82 -4.94
CA GLN A 2 -6.60 50.52 -3.69
C GLN A 2 -5.87 49.95 -2.44
N ASN A 3 -5.30 48.74 -2.49
CA ASN A 3 -4.63 48.10 -1.35
C ASN A 3 -3.25 47.48 -1.73
N LYS A 4 -2.43 48.22 -2.49
CA LYS A 4 -1.09 47.76 -2.92
C LYS A 4 -0.18 47.40 -1.74
N SER A 5 -0.14 48.25 -0.71
CA SER A 5 0.69 48.05 0.48
C SER A 5 0.25 46.80 1.28
N ALA A 6 -1.08 46.58 1.42
CA ALA A 6 -1.58 45.39 2.11
C ALA A 6 -1.18 44.09 1.37
N LEU A 7 -1.26 44.08 0.03
CA LEU A 7 -0.85 42.92 -0.77
C LEU A 7 0.65 42.67 -0.67
N GLN A 8 1.47 43.74 -0.66
CA GLN A 8 2.93 43.61 -0.46
C GLN A 8 3.25 43.02 0.90
N ILE A 9 2.64 43.54 1.98
CA ILE A 9 2.83 43.02 3.35
C ILE A 9 2.42 41.55 3.41
N PHE A 10 1.24 41.21 2.88
CA PHE A 10 0.76 39.82 2.84
C PHE A 10 1.74 38.90 2.10
N THR A 11 2.22 39.30 0.93
CA THR A 11 3.18 38.50 0.14
C THR A 11 4.50 38.28 0.88
N VAL A 12 5.00 39.33 1.57
CA VAL A 12 6.22 39.26 2.37
C VAL A 12 6.04 38.34 3.57
N LEU A 13 4.93 38.48 4.31
CA LEU A 13 4.62 37.57 5.45
C LEU A 13 4.48 36.12 5.00
N LEU A 14 3.79 35.88 3.89
CA LEU A 14 3.67 34.54 3.33
C LEU A 14 5.02 33.97 2.91
N ALA A 15 5.88 34.78 2.29
CA ALA A 15 7.23 34.37 1.92
C ALA A 15 8.11 34.05 3.13
N LEU A 16 8.01 34.82 4.21
CA LEU A 16 8.74 34.55 5.45
C LEU A 16 8.25 33.27 6.14
N SER A 17 6.93 33.05 6.19
CA SER A 17 6.34 31.81 6.70
C SER A 17 6.78 30.59 5.87
N THR A 18 6.77 30.70 4.55
CA THR A 18 7.26 29.65 3.65
C THR A 18 8.74 29.34 3.87
N LEU A 19 9.55 30.39 4.00
CA LEU A 19 10.99 30.24 4.26
C LEU A 19 11.25 29.53 5.60
N TYR A 20 10.50 29.89 6.63
CA TYR A 20 10.58 29.24 7.94
C TYR A 20 10.23 27.74 7.85
N ILE A 21 9.13 27.38 7.17
CA ILE A 21 8.73 25.99 7.00
C ILE A 21 9.77 25.18 6.22
N LEU A 22 10.27 25.72 5.10
CA LEU A 22 11.29 25.03 4.29
C LEU A 22 12.65 24.94 4.96
N SER A 23 12.94 25.81 5.95
CA SER A 23 14.21 25.74 6.70
C SER A 23 14.33 24.46 7.53
N PHE A 24 13.23 23.83 7.94
CA PHE A 24 13.28 22.55 8.64
C PHE A 24 13.97 21.47 7.79
N SER A 25 13.60 21.36 6.49
CA SER A 25 14.22 20.38 5.57
C SER A 25 15.71 20.66 5.37
N TRP A 26 16.11 21.91 5.32
CA TRP A 26 17.53 22.28 5.20
C TRP A 26 18.35 21.96 6.46
N VAL A 27 17.79 22.22 7.65
CA VAL A 27 18.42 21.92 8.94
C VAL A 27 18.53 20.42 9.15
N ALA A 28 17.45 19.65 8.84
CA ALA A 28 17.45 18.19 8.90
C ALA A 28 18.54 17.59 7.99
N ALA A 29 18.58 18.01 6.72
CA ALA A 29 19.54 17.51 5.73
C ALA A 29 21.00 17.79 6.16
N ARG A 30 21.25 18.97 6.78
CA ARG A 30 22.58 19.30 7.30
C ARG A 30 22.98 18.37 8.43
N PHE A 31 22.09 18.11 9.39
CA PHE A 31 22.35 17.23 10.52
C PHE A 31 22.53 15.78 10.10
N GLU A 32 21.71 15.30 9.15
CA GLU A 32 21.87 13.96 8.57
C GLU A 32 23.17 13.79 7.79
N SER A 33 23.68 14.86 7.18
CA SER A 33 25.02 14.81 6.56
C SER A 33 26.14 14.69 7.58
N GLU A 34 25.95 15.20 8.81
CA GLU A 34 26.88 15.02 9.93
C GLU A 34 26.83 13.57 10.45
N ALA A 35 25.64 12.95 10.53
CA ALA A 35 25.47 11.55 10.88
C ALA A 35 26.14 10.60 9.86
N LYS A 36 26.01 10.90 8.57
CA LYS A 36 26.71 10.14 7.50
C LYS A 36 28.23 10.23 7.64
N ARG A 37 28.74 11.43 7.90
CA ARG A 37 30.17 11.63 8.12
C ARG A 37 30.67 10.83 9.33
N TYR A 38 29.91 10.83 10.44
CA TYR A 38 30.19 10.02 11.61
C TYR A 38 30.25 8.52 11.28
N ALA A 39 29.27 8.02 10.51
CA ALA A 39 29.27 6.62 10.07
C ALA A 39 30.48 6.31 9.15
N GLU A 40 30.85 7.21 8.25
CA GLU A 40 32.03 7.08 7.39
C GLU A 40 33.35 7.09 8.19
N GLU A 41 33.45 7.84 9.26
CA GLU A 41 34.61 7.83 10.16
C GLU A 41 34.81 6.47 10.87
N LEU A 42 33.72 5.70 11.05
CA LEU A 42 33.75 4.34 11.57
C LEU A 42 34.10 3.28 10.52
N ARG A 43 34.14 3.63 9.24
CA ARG A 43 34.35 2.71 8.13
C ARG A 43 35.64 1.87 8.28
N ASP A 44 36.75 2.54 8.57
CA ASP A 44 38.05 1.87 8.68
C ASP A 44 38.06 0.85 9.81
N SER A 45 37.44 1.17 10.95
CA SER A 45 37.33 0.25 12.08
C SER A 45 36.41 -0.93 11.77
N LEU A 46 35.33 -0.73 10.99
CA LEU A 46 34.41 -1.79 10.53
C LEU A 46 35.10 -2.71 9.50
N VAL A 47 35.93 -2.15 8.62
CA VAL A 47 36.73 -2.95 7.66
C VAL A 47 37.77 -3.81 8.40
N GLU A 48 38.38 -3.28 9.47
CA GLU A 48 39.32 -4.05 10.32
C GLU A 48 38.65 -5.23 11.01
N THR A 49 37.35 -5.18 11.28
CA THR A 49 36.56 -6.31 11.81
C THR A 49 36.17 -7.35 10.75
N GLY A 50 36.60 -7.18 9.48
CA GLY A 50 36.38 -8.13 8.39
C GLY A 50 35.09 -7.93 7.59
N LEU A 51 34.36 -6.84 7.81
CA LEU A 51 33.18 -6.52 7.07
C LEU A 51 33.54 -5.95 5.69
N THR A 52 32.90 -6.48 4.61
CA THR A 52 33.14 -6.04 3.23
C THR A 52 31.82 -6.03 2.43
N GLY A 53 31.76 -5.18 1.40
CA GLY A 53 30.61 -5.12 0.50
C GLY A 53 29.30 -4.81 1.22
N VAL A 54 28.24 -5.56 0.95
CA VAL A 54 26.88 -5.34 1.45
C VAL A 54 26.81 -5.34 2.98
N SER A 55 27.63 -6.16 3.66
CA SER A 55 27.67 -6.21 5.13
C SER A 55 28.26 -4.93 5.75
N LEU A 56 29.26 -4.32 5.08
CA LEU A 56 29.84 -3.05 5.49
C LEU A 56 28.85 -1.90 5.31
N ASP A 57 28.17 -1.84 4.16
CA ASP A 57 27.17 -0.81 3.89
C ASP A 57 25.97 -0.89 4.87
N SER A 58 25.59 -2.10 5.23
CA SER A 58 24.56 -2.34 6.27
C SER A 58 25.01 -1.85 7.64
N ALA A 59 26.28 -2.13 8.04
CA ALA A 59 26.84 -1.67 9.32
C ALA A 59 26.98 -0.14 9.37
N LEU A 60 27.41 0.50 8.27
CA LEU A 60 27.47 1.96 8.15
C LEU A 60 26.10 2.61 8.28
N SER A 61 25.11 2.04 7.62
CA SER A 61 23.72 2.49 7.72
C SER A 61 23.13 2.31 9.13
N ALA A 62 23.53 1.25 9.84
CA ALA A 62 23.15 1.02 11.23
C ALA A 62 23.80 2.06 12.16
N ALA A 63 25.08 2.39 11.95
CA ALA A 63 25.79 3.41 12.72
C ALA A 63 25.19 4.81 12.51
N GLU A 64 24.85 5.18 11.26
CA GLU A 64 24.15 6.44 10.94
C GLU A 64 22.81 6.51 11.70
N ARG A 65 22.00 5.44 11.65
CA ARG A 65 20.71 5.38 12.35
C ARG A 65 20.87 5.44 13.88
N GLY A 66 21.86 4.76 14.42
CA GLY A 66 22.19 4.81 15.85
C GLY A 66 22.45 6.25 16.29
N PHE A 67 23.35 6.95 15.59
CA PHE A 67 23.67 8.35 15.87
C PHE A 67 22.42 9.27 15.84
N LEU A 68 21.57 9.12 14.82
CA LEU A 68 20.36 9.95 14.68
C LEU A 68 19.34 9.65 15.77
N LYS A 69 19.21 8.38 16.20
CA LYS A 69 18.31 7.97 17.27
C LYS A 69 18.76 8.49 18.63
N ASP A 70 20.05 8.38 18.93
CA ASP A 70 20.62 8.87 20.20
C ASP A 70 20.55 10.39 20.29
N SER A 71 20.61 11.07 19.12
CA SER A 71 20.51 12.52 19.00
C SER A 71 19.09 13.04 18.79
N ALA A 72 18.04 12.22 18.95
CA ALA A 72 16.66 12.61 18.70
C ALA A 72 16.23 13.89 19.47
N ASN A 73 16.69 14.03 20.72
CA ASN A 73 16.41 15.16 21.58
C ASN A 73 17.47 16.29 21.53
N ALA A 74 18.49 16.16 20.67
CA ALA A 74 19.49 17.20 20.49
C ALA A 74 18.89 18.45 19.84
N GLU A 75 19.16 19.64 20.41
CA GLU A 75 18.74 20.94 19.84
C GLU A 75 19.60 21.26 18.63
N ILE A 76 19.06 21.08 17.42
CA ILE A 76 19.78 21.28 16.17
C ILE A 76 19.37 22.56 15.42
N TYR A 77 18.20 23.15 15.74
CA TYR A 77 17.70 24.32 15.03
C TYR A 77 18.30 25.61 15.59
N PRO A 78 19.03 26.38 14.80
CA PRO A 78 19.66 27.62 15.26
C PRO A 78 18.62 28.62 15.78
N LEU A 79 18.89 29.29 16.91
CA LEU A 79 18.10 30.36 17.52
C LEU A 79 16.77 29.94 18.17
N LEU A 80 16.13 28.87 17.72
CA LEU A 80 14.80 28.46 18.22
C LEU A 80 14.84 27.23 19.12
N GLY A 81 15.99 26.53 19.21
CA GLY A 81 16.17 25.38 20.10
C GLY A 81 15.27 24.18 19.80
N HIS A 82 14.80 24.02 18.55
CA HIS A 82 14.01 22.83 18.18
C HIS A 82 14.92 21.60 18.12
N THR A 83 14.43 20.49 18.68
CA THR A 83 15.12 19.19 18.66
C THR A 83 15.12 18.57 17.27
N TYR A 84 16.03 17.61 17.03
CA TYR A 84 16.07 16.86 15.76
C TYR A 84 14.73 16.19 15.46
N GLU A 85 14.11 15.56 16.44
CA GLU A 85 12.78 14.93 16.26
C GLU A 85 11.73 15.96 15.80
N HIS A 86 11.69 17.16 16.40
CA HIS A 86 10.75 18.21 15.99
C HIS A 86 11.05 18.69 14.57
N VAL A 87 12.31 18.91 14.22
CA VAL A 87 12.74 19.34 12.89
C VAL A 87 12.39 18.26 11.84
N LYS A 88 12.68 17.01 12.14
CA LYS A 88 12.40 15.85 11.28
C LYS A 88 10.90 15.66 11.01
N LYS A 89 10.06 15.88 12.03
CA LYS A 89 8.61 15.78 11.92
C LYS A 89 7.99 16.88 11.05
N ASN A 90 8.68 18.02 10.87
CA ASN A 90 8.20 19.17 10.11
C ASN A 90 8.97 19.40 8.79
N GLU A 91 9.88 18.51 8.41
CA GLU A 91 10.54 18.56 7.09
C GLU A 91 9.56 18.22 5.95
N LEU A 92 9.98 18.49 4.70
CA LEU A 92 9.25 18.06 3.52
C LEU A 92 9.19 16.51 3.47
N ASN A 93 7.99 15.96 3.48
CA ASN A 93 7.79 14.52 3.43
C ASN A 93 8.05 13.98 2.02
N LEU A 94 8.97 13.01 1.90
CA LEU A 94 9.24 12.27 0.66
C LEU A 94 8.49 10.95 0.69
N GLY A 95 7.73 10.67 -0.37
CA GLY A 95 6.96 9.43 -0.51
C GLY A 95 7.85 8.20 -0.73
N LEU A 96 7.19 7.04 -0.75
CA LEU A 96 7.79 5.72 -0.92
C LEU A 96 8.69 5.61 -2.15
N ASP A 97 8.21 6.12 -3.29
CA ASP A 97 8.91 6.05 -4.58
C ASP A 97 10.27 6.78 -4.59
N LEU A 98 10.47 7.69 -3.64
CA LEU A 98 11.67 8.52 -3.53
C LEU A 98 12.61 8.03 -2.43
N ARG A 99 12.09 7.62 -1.27
CA ARG A 99 12.91 7.12 -0.15
C ARG A 99 13.19 5.63 -0.20
N GLY A 100 12.42 4.90 -1.00
CA GLY A 100 12.30 3.45 -0.86
C GLY A 100 11.43 3.10 0.36
N GLY A 101 11.23 1.82 0.61
CA GLY A 101 10.41 1.33 1.73
C GLY A 101 9.26 0.44 1.28
N MET A 102 8.15 0.46 2.01
CA MET A 102 7.01 -0.44 1.82
C MET A 102 5.67 0.30 1.91
N SER A 103 4.76 -0.03 1.02
CA SER A 103 3.34 0.35 1.08
C SER A 103 2.49 -0.89 1.17
N VAL A 104 1.48 -0.87 2.02
CA VAL A 104 0.58 -2.00 2.27
C VAL A 104 -0.84 -1.49 2.35
N THR A 105 -1.76 -2.14 1.63
CA THR A 105 -3.19 -1.93 1.80
C THR A 105 -3.78 -3.08 2.60
N LEU A 106 -4.36 -2.75 3.76
CA LEU A 106 -4.99 -3.69 4.66
C LEU A 106 -6.51 -3.69 4.47
N GLU A 107 -7.10 -4.87 4.43
CA GLU A 107 -8.54 -5.08 4.44
C GLU A 107 -8.94 -5.78 5.73
N VAL A 108 -9.89 -5.19 6.49
CA VAL A 108 -10.45 -5.80 7.70
C VAL A 108 -11.41 -6.91 7.30
N SER A 109 -11.26 -8.09 7.86
CA SER A 109 -12.15 -9.23 7.58
C SER A 109 -13.53 -9.00 8.19
N LEU A 110 -14.44 -8.43 7.41
CA LEU A 110 -15.83 -8.23 7.83
C LEU A 110 -16.59 -9.56 8.04
N PRO A 111 -16.34 -10.65 7.28
CA PRO A 111 -16.90 -11.95 7.61
C PRO A 111 -16.57 -12.41 9.03
N ASP A 112 -15.30 -12.30 9.41
CA ASP A 112 -14.85 -12.69 10.74
C ASP A 112 -15.38 -11.76 11.83
N LEU A 113 -15.52 -10.46 11.54
CA LEU A 113 -16.18 -9.52 12.43
C LEU A 113 -17.64 -9.93 12.72
N ILE A 114 -18.41 -10.29 11.68
CA ILE A 114 -19.81 -10.72 11.82
C ILE A 114 -19.90 -12.03 12.62
N ILE A 115 -18.97 -12.96 12.39
CA ILE A 115 -18.89 -14.20 13.17
C ILE A 115 -18.57 -13.89 14.64
N ASN A 116 -17.61 -13.01 14.92
CA ASN A 116 -17.27 -12.60 16.27
C ASN A 116 -18.45 -11.91 16.99
N LEU A 117 -19.17 -11.03 16.31
CA LEU A 117 -20.35 -10.37 16.85
C LEU A 117 -21.48 -11.36 17.15
N SER A 118 -21.58 -12.48 16.47
CA SER A 118 -22.52 -13.56 16.74
C SER A 118 -22.10 -14.46 17.91
N ASP A 119 -20.91 -14.25 18.49
CA ASP A 119 -20.28 -15.13 19.47
C ASP A 119 -20.05 -16.56 18.93
N TYR A 120 -19.56 -16.63 17.68
CA TYR A 120 -19.26 -17.88 16.98
C TYR A 120 -20.43 -18.85 16.91
N LYS A 121 -21.67 -18.36 16.77
CA LYS A 121 -22.82 -19.23 16.61
C LYS A 121 -22.70 -20.16 15.42
N SER A 122 -22.90 -21.44 15.66
CA SER A 122 -22.86 -22.51 14.67
C SER A 122 -24.23 -22.78 14.01
N ASP A 123 -25.06 -21.74 13.84
CA ASP A 123 -26.33 -21.87 13.10
C ASP A 123 -26.03 -22.11 11.61
N ALA A 124 -26.50 -23.25 11.08
CA ALA A 124 -26.19 -23.65 9.70
C ALA A 124 -26.63 -22.60 8.67
N ARG A 125 -27.78 -21.95 8.85
CA ARG A 125 -28.32 -20.95 7.93
C ARG A 125 -27.48 -19.68 7.96
N PHE A 126 -26.99 -19.32 9.15
CA PHE A 126 -26.09 -18.17 9.32
C PHE A 126 -24.75 -18.39 8.60
N LEU A 127 -24.15 -19.57 8.76
CA LEU A 127 -22.90 -19.92 8.09
C LEU A 127 -23.09 -20.06 6.57
N ASP A 128 -24.22 -20.62 6.12
CA ASP A 128 -24.57 -20.67 4.70
C ASP A 128 -24.75 -19.27 4.10
N ALA A 129 -25.36 -18.34 4.85
CA ALA A 129 -25.51 -16.95 4.41
C ALA A 129 -24.14 -16.23 4.30
N ILE A 130 -23.22 -16.48 5.24
CA ILE A 130 -21.84 -15.94 5.16
C ILE A 130 -21.09 -16.56 3.98
N SER A 131 -21.18 -17.87 3.78
CA SER A 131 -20.52 -18.56 2.67
C SER A 131 -21.03 -18.04 1.31
N TYR A 132 -22.34 -17.87 1.19
CA TYR A 132 -22.95 -17.29 -0.01
C TYR A 132 -22.52 -15.83 -0.24
N ALA A 133 -22.44 -15.02 0.83
CA ALA A 133 -21.93 -13.65 0.74
C ALA A 133 -20.46 -13.61 0.28
N ARG A 134 -19.61 -14.57 0.74
CA ARG A 134 -18.21 -14.70 0.27
C ARG A 134 -18.12 -15.09 -1.20
N GLU A 135 -19.06 -15.90 -1.71
CA GLU A 135 -19.12 -16.20 -3.14
C GLU A 135 -19.54 -14.97 -3.95
N LEU A 136 -20.57 -14.26 -3.50
CA LEU A 136 -21.01 -13.01 -4.14
C LEU A 136 -19.93 -11.92 -4.12
N GLN A 137 -19.09 -11.89 -3.09
CA GLN A 137 -17.97 -10.92 -3.00
C GLN A 137 -16.96 -11.08 -4.14
N LYS A 138 -16.85 -12.25 -4.74
CA LYS A 138 -15.98 -12.50 -5.91
C LYS A 138 -16.52 -11.84 -7.18
N GLU A 139 -17.83 -11.58 -7.24
CA GLU A 139 -18.52 -11.09 -8.42
C GLU A 139 -19.16 -9.70 -8.23
N SER A 140 -19.23 -9.20 -6.99
CA SER A 140 -19.87 -7.92 -6.65
C SER A 140 -18.94 -7.02 -5.86
N GLN A 141 -19.04 -5.72 -6.13
CA GLN A 141 -18.28 -4.66 -5.42
C GLN A 141 -19.04 -4.05 -4.23
N ASP A 142 -20.21 -4.62 -3.88
CA ASP A 142 -20.98 -4.16 -2.74
C ASP A 142 -20.22 -4.48 -1.42
N ASP A 143 -20.45 -3.67 -0.38
CA ASP A 143 -19.88 -3.95 0.94
C ASP A 143 -20.33 -5.32 1.47
N PHE A 144 -19.46 -6.00 2.21
CA PHE A 144 -19.73 -7.36 2.66
C PHE A 144 -21.00 -7.47 3.50
N VAL A 145 -21.36 -6.45 4.30
CA VAL A 145 -22.59 -6.47 5.10
C VAL A 145 -23.83 -6.44 4.21
N SER A 146 -23.79 -5.70 3.09
CA SER A 146 -24.85 -5.70 2.07
C SER A 146 -24.95 -7.04 1.33
N LEU A 147 -23.81 -7.68 1.05
CA LEU A 147 -23.80 -9.04 0.47
C LEU A 147 -24.31 -10.07 1.47
N PHE A 148 -23.98 -9.96 2.75
CA PHE A 148 -24.52 -10.79 3.82
C PHE A 148 -26.04 -10.61 3.97
N GLU A 149 -26.55 -9.38 3.83
CA GLU A 149 -28.00 -9.11 3.79
C GLU A 149 -28.68 -9.91 2.68
N ARG A 150 -28.11 -9.92 1.47
CA ARG A 150 -28.62 -10.74 0.35
C ARG A 150 -28.53 -12.23 0.66
N GLY A 151 -27.42 -12.68 1.23
CA GLY A 151 -27.23 -14.06 1.64
C GLY A 151 -28.24 -14.50 2.70
N TRP A 152 -28.53 -13.64 3.68
CA TRP A 152 -29.52 -13.90 4.70
C TRP A 152 -30.96 -13.93 4.13
N LYS A 153 -31.31 -13.06 3.19
CA LYS A 153 -32.60 -13.08 2.50
C LYS A 153 -32.82 -14.35 1.70
N GLU A 154 -31.76 -14.98 1.20
CA GLU A 154 -31.83 -16.20 0.39
C GLU A 154 -31.70 -17.50 1.21
N LYS A 155 -30.80 -17.56 2.17
CA LYS A 155 -30.48 -18.76 2.97
C LYS A 155 -31.03 -18.72 4.38
N GLY A 156 -31.31 -17.54 4.92
CA GLY A 156 -31.75 -17.31 6.29
C GLY A 156 -33.24 -17.49 6.51
N GLU A 157 -33.68 -17.08 7.70
CA GLU A 157 -35.09 -17.07 8.11
C GLU A 157 -35.55 -15.63 8.34
N ALA A 158 -36.41 -15.12 7.48
CA ALA A 158 -36.87 -13.75 7.50
C ALA A 158 -37.42 -13.33 8.90
N GLY A 159 -37.00 -12.16 9.37
CA GLY A 159 -37.40 -11.59 10.66
C GLY A 159 -36.75 -12.26 11.88
N LYS A 160 -35.74 -13.14 11.71
CA LYS A 160 -35.09 -13.85 12.81
C LYS A 160 -33.59 -13.60 12.94
N LEU A 161 -33.04 -12.68 12.15
CA LEU A 161 -31.60 -12.35 12.21
C LEU A 161 -31.17 -11.87 13.61
N TRP A 162 -32.03 -11.15 14.31
CA TRP A 162 -31.74 -10.68 15.66
C TRP A 162 -31.38 -11.82 16.62
N ARG A 163 -31.90 -13.06 16.45
CA ARG A 163 -31.58 -14.21 17.32
C ARG A 163 -30.13 -14.64 17.22
N ILE A 164 -29.47 -14.33 16.14
CA ILE A 164 -28.06 -14.64 15.93
C ILE A 164 -27.19 -13.74 16.80
N PHE A 165 -27.54 -12.45 16.92
CA PHE A 165 -26.71 -11.44 17.56
C PHE A 165 -27.17 -11.05 18.97
N HIS A 166 -28.46 -11.26 19.30
CA HIS A 166 -29.00 -10.91 20.61
C HIS A 166 -28.44 -11.79 21.74
N ARG A 167 -27.90 -11.15 22.77
CA ARG A 167 -27.38 -11.75 24.00
C ARG A 167 -27.69 -10.87 25.18
N PRO A 168 -27.71 -11.38 26.46
CA PRO A 168 -27.91 -10.57 27.62
C PRO A 168 -26.89 -9.44 27.81
N ASP A 169 -25.64 -9.67 27.44
CA ASP A 169 -24.53 -8.73 27.56
C ASP A 169 -24.54 -7.63 26.47
N ASN A 170 -25.24 -7.85 25.36
CA ASN A 170 -25.35 -6.87 24.26
C ASN A 170 -26.77 -6.49 23.88
N ALA A 171 -27.74 -6.75 24.80
CA ALA A 171 -29.17 -6.52 24.55
C ALA A 171 -29.52 -5.05 24.25
N GLU A 172 -28.73 -4.09 24.73
CA GLU A 172 -28.88 -2.68 24.38
C GLU A 172 -28.53 -2.42 22.90
N LYS A 173 -27.53 -3.11 22.38
CA LYS A 173 -27.03 -2.96 20.99
C LYS A 173 -27.85 -3.75 20.00
N PHE A 174 -28.20 -5.01 20.36
CA PHE A 174 -29.05 -5.89 19.55
C PHE A 174 -30.30 -6.27 20.36
N PRO A 175 -31.32 -5.39 20.42
CA PRO A 175 -32.54 -5.67 21.14
C PRO A 175 -33.28 -6.91 20.62
N SER A 176 -34.08 -7.56 21.45
CA SER A 176 -34.93 -8.67 21.01
C SER A 176 -36.06 -8.18 20.11
N ASN A 177 -36.42 -8.99 19.10
CA ASN A 177 -37.51 -8.71 18.15
C ASN A 177 -37.35 -7.49 17.23
N ILE A 178 -36.14 -7.01 16.99
CA ILE A 178 -35.90 -6.01 15.94
C ILE A 178 -35.94 -6.64 14.54
N GLY A 179 -36.25 -5.82 13.52
CA GLY A 179 -36.27 -6.28 12.14
C GLY A 179 -34.90 -6.63 11.57
N ASP A 180 -34.86 -7.50 10.55
CA ASP A 180 -33.58 -7.86 9.91
C ASP A 180 -32.86 -6.63 9.34
N ASP A 181 -33.57 -5.66 8.74
CA ASP A 181 -32.98 -4.42 8.21
C ASP A 181 -32.34 -3.55 9.32
N GLU A 182 -32.90 -3.56 10.53
CA GLU A 182 -32.33 -2.85 11.68
C GLU A 182 -31.04 -3.55 12.18
N VAL A 183 -31.04 -4.89 12.21
CA VAL A 183 -29.82 -5.67 12.51
C VAL A 183 -28.73 -5.36 11.50
N ILE A 184 -29.04 -5.35 10.20
CA ILE A 184 -28.10 -5.01 9.13
C ILE A 184 -27.56 -3.59 9.29
N ALA A 185 -28.41 -2.63 9.66
CA ALA A 185 -27.97 -1.25 9.93
C ALA A 185 -26.97 -1.19 11.10
N ILE A 186 -27.22 -1.93 12.18
CA ILE A 186 -26.29 -2.07 13.30
C ILE A 186 -24.98 -2.71 12.85
N LEU A 187 -25.03 -3.79 12.07
CA LEU A 187 -23.83 -4.45 11.55
C LEU A 187 -22.99 -3.52 10.65
N LYS A 188 -23.61 -2.68 9.82
CA LYS A 188 -22.91 -1.67 9.02
C LYS A 188 -22.20 -0.64 9.90
N GLU A 189 -22.85 -0.20 10.99
CA GLU A 189 -22.21 0.72 11.94
C GLU A 189 -21.06 0.04 12.68
N GLU A 190 -21.23 -1.23 13.11
CA GLU A 190 -20.16 -2.00 13.74
C GLU A 190 -18.96 -2.20 12.82
N ALA A 191 -19.20 -2.51 11.53
CA ALA A 191 -18.14 -2.61 10.54
C ALA A 191 -17.38 -1.28 10.40
N ARG A 192 -18.10 -0.15 10.40
CA ARG A 192 -17.51 1.19 10.34
C ARG A 192 -16.66 1.49 11.58
N VAL A 193 -17.16 1.15 12.74
CA VAL A 193 -16.43 1.33 14.03
C VAL A 193 -15.19 0.43 14.06
N ALA A 194 -15.31 -0.84 13.64
CA ALA A 194 -14.20 -1.77 13.59
C ALA A 194 -13.07 -1.29 12.65
N ILE A 195 -13.42 -0.80 11.47
CA ILE A 195 -12.43 -0.24 10.52
C ILE A 195 -11.72 0.99 11.12
N ASN A 196 -12.46 1.90 11.77
CA ASN A 196 -11.88 3.08 12.39
C ASN A 196 -10.96 2.71 13.57
N ASN A 197 -11.37 1.74 14.39
CA ASN A 197 -10.54 1.23 15.48
C ASN A 197 -9.28 0.56 14.95
N THR A 198 -9.40 -0.23 13.88
CA THR A 198 -8.25 -0.85 13.20
C THR A 198 -7.28 0.21 12.70
N GLU A 199 -7.75 1.28 12.04
CA GLU A 199 -6.89 2.40 11.61
C GLU A 199 -6.10 2.99 12.80
N ASN A 200 -6.78 3.24 13.92
CA ASN A 200 -6.15 3.81 15.10
C ASN A 200 -5.10 2.87 15.72
N ILE A 201 -5.39 1.57 15.76
CA ILE A 201 -4.47 0.55 16.28
C ILE A 201 -3.25 0.43 15.37
N ILE A 202 -3.46 0.33 14.05
CA ILE A 202 -2.38 0.29 13.06
C ILE A 202 -1.50 1.54 13.18
N ARG A 203 -2.09 2.73 13.30
CA ARG A 203 -1.34 3.97 13.50
C ARG A 203 -0.46 3.92 14.75
N ARG A 204 -1.00 3.46 15.90
CA ARG A 204 -0.22 3.30 17.14
C ARG A 204 0.90 2.29 16.99
N ARG A 205 0.67 1.18 16.28
CA ARG A 205 1.71 0.16 16.02
C ARG A 205 2.83 0.75 15.18
N ILE A 206 2.50 1.49 14.12
CA ILE A 206 3.47 2.07 13.19
C ILE A 206 4.30 3.17 13.83
N ASP A 207 3.70 4.00 14.69
CA ASP A 207 4.42 5.05 15.42
C ASP A 207 5.60 4.48 16.25
N LYS A 208 5.54 3.20 16.62
CA LYS A 208 6.59 2.48 17.38
C LYS A 208 7.73 1.93 16.52
N PHE A 209 7.55 1.82 15.21
CA PHE A 209 8.63 1.35 14.31
C PHE A 209 9.76 2.35 14.12
N GLY A 210 9.58 3.60 14.55
CA GLY A 210 10.58 4.66 14.37
C GLY A 210 10.72 5.11 12.92
N VAL A 211 9.74 4.79 12.05
CA VAL A 211 9.70 5.26 10.67
C VAL A 211 9.39 6.75 10.66
N ALA A 212 10.20 7.51 9.97
CA ALA A 212 9.97 8.93 9.82
C ALA A 212 8.76 9.18 8.92
N GLN A 213 7.72 9.80 9.48
CA GLN A 213 6.53 10.27 8.75
C GLN A 213 5.74 9.15 8.03
N PRO A 214 5.27 8.10 8.74
CA PRO A 214 4.41 7.10 8.14
C PRO A 214 3.08 7.71 7.72
N VAL A 215 2.52 7.20 6.62
CA VAL A 215 1.20 7.61 6.15
C VAL A 215 0.22 6.47 6.42
N VAL A 216 -0.81 6.72 7.23
CA VAL A 216 -1.91 5.78 7.46
C VAL A 216 -3.20 6.47 7.04
N GLN A 217 -3.86 5.94 6.01
CA GLN A 217 -5.05 6.55 5.43
C GLN A 217 -6.13 5.51 5.18
N LYS A 218 -7.34 5.80 5.66
CA LYS A 218 -8.53 5.05 5.29
C LYS A 218 -8.98 5.46 3.89
N GLN A 219 -9.25 4.49 3.03
CA GLN A 219 -9.86 4.70 1.72
C GLN A 219 -11.36 4.90 1.87
N SER A 220 -11.88 6.01 1.31
CA SER A 220 -13.24 6.51 1.61
C SER A 220 -14.36 5.57 1.13
N PHE A 221 -14.15 4.82 0.05
CA PHE A 221 -15.19 4.00 -0.59
C PHE A 221 -15.13 2.53 -0.20
N THR A 222 -13.93 1.98 0.05
CA THR A 222 -13.72 0.56 0.32
C THR A 222 -13.54 0.24 1.81
N GLY A 223 -13.27 1.25 2.65
CA GLY A 223 -12.95 1.07 4.06
C GLY A 223 -11.58 0.42 4.31
N ARG A 224 -10.78 0.19 3.27
CA ARG A 224 -9.41 -0.33 3.37
C ARG A 224 -8.47 0.70 3.96
N ILE A 225 -7.37 0.25 4.54
CA ILE A 225 -6.40 1.10 5.22
C ILE A 225 -5.08 1.01 4.46
N LEU A 226 -4.70 2.11 3.81
CA LEU A 226 -3.40 2.27 3.17
C LEU A 226 -2.37 2.68 4.22
N VAL A 227 -1.26 1.98 4.23
CA VAL A 227 -0.12 2.20 5.13
C VAL A 227 1.14 2.35 4.29
N GLU A 228 1.74 3.54 4.30
CA GLU A 228 3.01 3.79 3.61
C GLU A 228 4.11 4.03 4.65
N LEU A 229 5.21 3.31 4.52
CA LEU A 229 6.35 3.30 5.43
C LEU A 229 7.64 3.64 4.66
N PRO A 230 7.89 4.93 4.38
CA PRO A 230 9.09 5.34 3.67
C PRO A 230 10.35 5.06 4.51
N GLY A 231 11.37 4.47 3.87
CA GLY A 231 12.66 4.20 4.50
C GLY A 231 12.68 3.03 5.48
N VAL A 232 11.68 2.15 5.42
CA VAL A 232 11.68 0.90 6.19
C VAL A 232 12.58 -0.13 5.50
N ASP A 233 13.48 -0.75 6.26
CA ASP A 233 14.41 -1.79 5.78
C ASP A 233 13.89 -3.21 6.09
N ASP A 234 13.37 -3.44 7.31
CA ASP A 234 12.87 -4.74 7.75
C ASP A 234 11.39 -4.93 7.38
N ARG A 235 11.17 -5.42 6.20
CA ARG A 235 9.85 -5.61 5.59
C ARG A 235 9.07 -6.75 6.23
N ASP A 236 9.74 -7.82 6.62
CA ASP A 236 9.11 -9.02 7.17
C ASP A 236 8.60 -8.75 8.59
N ARG A 237 9.36 -8.01 9.37
CA ARG A 237 8.93 -7.50 10.67
C ARG A 237 7.68 -6.61 10.55
N VAL A 238 7.65 -5.72 9.55
CA VAL A 238 6.46 -4.89 9.29
C VAL A 238 5.26 -5.75 8.93
N ARG A 239 5.40 -6.70 7.99
CA ARG A 239 4.31 -7.62 7.61
C ARG A 239 3.78 -8.38 8.83
N LYS A 240 4.68 -8.96 9.63
CA LYS A 240 4.31 -9.70 10.83
C LYS A 240 3.50 -8.83 11.79
N ASN A 241 3.94 -7.62 12.07
CA ASN A 241 3.26 -6.71 12.98
C ASN A 241 1.94 -6.14 12.44
N LEU A 242 1.82 -5.90 11.13
CA LEU A 242 0.58 -5.43 10.53
C LEU A 242 -0.48 -6.53 10.43
N LYS A 243 -0.07 -7.78 10.16
CA LYS A 243 -0.97 -8.94 10.11
C LYS A 243 -1.38 -9.44 11.50
N ALA A 244 -0.54 -9.27 12.52
CA ALA A 244 -0.81 -9.75 13.86
C ALA A 244 -2.11 -9.16 14.39
N THR A 245 -3.06 -10.00 14.80
CA THR A 245 -4.28 -9.52 15.46
C THR A 245 -3.97 -9.01 16.86
N ALA A 246 -2.88 -9.52 17.46
CA ALA A 246 -2.50 -9.31 18.86
C ALA A 246 -3.63 -9.70 19.82
N ASN A 247 -4.43 -10.69 19.43
CA ASN A 247 -5.45 -11.25 20.29
C ASN A 247 -4.78 -12.20 21.28
N LEU A 248 -4.48 -11.67 22.47
CA LEU A 248 -3.87 -12.44 23.55
C LEU A 248 -4.95 -13.20 24.29
N GLU A 249 -4.74 -14.49 24.49
CA GLU A 249 -5.66 -15.42 25.11
C GLU A 249 -4.95 -16.21 26.20
N PHE A 250 -5.66 -16.44 27.33
CA PHE A 250 -5.14 -17.26 28.43
C PHE A 250 -5.97 -18.54 28.53
N TRP A 251 -5.32 -19.69 28.33
CA TRP A 251 -5.96 -20.99 28.28
C TRP A 251 -5.41 -21.98 29.30
N GLU A 252 -6.30 -22.73 29.94
CA GLU A 252 -5.89 -23.89 30.71
C GLU A 252 -5.34 -24.99 29.77
N THR A 253 -4.40 -25.80 30.23
CA THR A 253 -3.77 -26.85 29.42
C THR A 253 -4.10 -28.25 29.90
N TYR A 254 -4.04 -29.21 29.01
CA TYR A 254 -3.94 -30.61 29.37
C TYR A 254 -2.49 -30.99 29.65
N LYS A 255 -2.25 -31.98 30.51
CA LYS A 255 -0.95 -32.65 30.60
C LYS A 255 -0.85 -33.70 29.49
N ASN A 256 0.36 -33.95 28.99
CA ASN A 256 0.60 -34.98 28.01
C ASN A 256 0.21 -36.38 28.50
N SER A 257 0.30 -36.64 29.85
CA SER A 257 -0.22 -37.85 30.46
C SER A 257 -1.71 -38.08 30.26
N ASP A 258 -2.51 -37.02 30.27
CA ASP A 258 -3.99 -37.07 30.18
C ASP A 258 -4.47 -37.27 28.73
N VAL A 259 -3.69 -36.78 27.77
CA VAL A 259 -4.03 -36.83 26.34
C VAL A 259 -3.39 -38.04 25.61
N GLY A 260 -2.39 -38.66 26.21
CA GLY A 260 -1.62 -39.73 25.58
C GLY A 260 -2.49 -40.93 25.09
N SER A 261 -3.48 -41.36 25.88
CA SER A 261 -4.40 -42.46 25.49
C SER A 261 -5.28 -42.07 24.28
N TYR A 262 -5.74 -40.85 24.19
CA TYR A 262 -6.52 -40.34 23.07
C TYR A 262 -5.68 -40.19 21.80
N LEU A 263 -4.41 -39.76 21.92
CA LEU A 263 -3.49 -39.68 20.79
C LEU A 263 -3.14 -41.10 20.27
N LEU A 264 -3.03 -42.10 21.13
CA LEU A 264 -2.85 -43.48 20.73
C LEU A 264 -4.09 -44.04 19.98
N ALA A 265 -5.28 -43.75 20.50
CA ALA A 265 -6.52 -44.12 19.81
C ALA A 265 -6.68 -43.44 18.44
N ALA A 266 -6.33 -42.12 18.39
CA ALA A 266 -6.32 -41.38 17.13
C ALA A 266 -5.30 -41.93 16.11
N ASN A 267 -4.13 -42.34 16.60
CA ASN A 267 -3.10 -42.97 15.77
C ASN A 267 -3.53 -44.35 15.24
N GLU A 268 -4.21 -45.17 16.05
CA GLU A 268 -4.77 -46.43 15.65
C GLU A 268 -5.92 -46.26 14.62
N ALA A 269 -6.82 -45.29 14.84
CA ALA A 269 -7.88 -44.97 13.89
C ALA A 269 -7.32 -44.53 12.54
N LEU A 270 -6.26 -43.70 12.56
CA LEU A 270 -5.55 -43.26 11.36
C LEU A 270 -4.86 -44.45 10.65
N ALA A 271 -4.23 -45.35 11.41
CA ALA A 271 -3.58 -46.52 10.85
C ALA A 271 -4.59 -47.45 10.17
N LYS A 272 -5.75 -47.71 10.79
CA LYS A 272 -6.84 -48.50 10.20
C LYS A 272 -7.40 -47.88 8.91
N SER A 273 -7.48 -46.57 8.85
CA SER A 273 -7.94 -45.82 7.66
C SER A 273 -6.92 -45.77 6.53
N THR A 274 -5.60 -45.74 6.86
CA THR A 274 -4.52 -45.60 5.87
C THR A 274 -3.97 -46.92 5.37
N ASN A 275 -3.97 -47.98 6.21
CA ASN A 275 -3.38 -49.30 5.94
C ASN A 275 -4.31 -50.43 6.43
N PRO A 276 -5.53 -50.59 5.88
CA PRO A 276 -6.51 -51.58 6.35
C PRO A 276 -5.99 -53.04 6.28
N GLU A 277 -5.10 -53.34 5.32
CA GLU A 277 -4.54 -54.69 5.10
C GLU A 277 -3.74 -55.24 6.29
N ILE A 278 -3.17 -54.36 7.14
CA ILE A 278 -2.37 -54.75 8.31
C ILE A 278 -3.27 -55.26 9.46
N PHE A 279 -4.51 -54.77 9.52
CA PHE A 279 -5.48 -55.14 10.56
C PHE A 279 -6.41 -56.30 10.15
N GLU A 280 -6.53 -56.62 8.85
CA GLU A 280 -7.26 -57.82 8.34
C GLU A 280 -6.48 -59.10 8.60
N THR A 281 -5.16 -59.07 8.68
CA THR A 281 -4.31 -60.21 8.98
C THR A 281 -4.34 -60.62 10.46
N ASP A 282 -4.60 -59.71 11.40
CA ASP A 282 -4.70 -60.03 12.83
C ASP A 282 -6.09 -60.59 13.23
N SER A 283 -7.15 -60.34 12.39
CA SER A 283 -8.47 -60.97 12.61
C SER A 283 -8.64 -62.39 12.03
N ALA A 284 -7.71 -62.84 11.19
CA ALA A 284 -7.72 -64.18 10.62
C ALA A 284 -6.97 -65.23 11.45
N SER A 285 -6.25 -64.85 12.52
CA SER A 285 -5.47 -65.71 13.38
C SER A 285 -6.10 -65.97 14.77
N ALA A 286 -7.34 -65.51 15.03
CA ALA A 286 -8.03 -65.66 16.31
C ALA A 286 -9.19 -66.65 16.28
N ASP A 287 -9.03 -67.78 15.58
CA ASP A 287 -9.92 -68.91 15.76
C ASP A 287 -9.09 -70.22 15.84
N THR A 288 -8.82 -70.65 17.04
CA THR A 288 -8.62 -71.96 17.63
C THR A 288 -7.57 -71.88 18.73
N SER A 289 -8.07 -71.77 19.97
CA SER A 289 -7.89 -72.81 21.05
C SER A 289 -8.41 -72.24 22.39
N SER A 290 -9.56 -72.80 22.72
CA SER A 290 -10.09 -72.82 24.08
C SER A 290 -9.17 -73.61 25.00
N VAL A 291 -8.66 -73.03 26.08
CA VAL A 291 -8.54 -73.70 27.40
C VAL A 291 -8.63 -72.57 28.45
N GLY A 292 -9.66 -72.70 29.27
CA GLY A 292 -9.87 -71.86 30.44
C GLY A 292 -8.89 -72.16 31.53
N THR A 293 -8.63 -71.16 32.33
CA THR A 293 -8.50 -71.38 33.79
C THR A 293 -8.71 -70.04 34.53
N THR A 294 -9.71 -70.12 35.36
CA THR A 294 -10.18 -69.26 36.43
C THR A 294 -9.12 -68.86 37.45
N MET A 295 -9.44 -67.80 38.18
CA MET A 295 -9.14 -67.50 39.56
C MET A 295 -8.11 -66.46 39.82
N THR A 296 -8.34 -65.54 40.59
CA THR A 296 -9.09 -65.12 41.78
C THR A 296 -8.17 -64.21 42.61
N ASP A 297 -8.72 -63.12 43.08
CA ASP A 297 -8.47 -62.38 44.32
C ASP A 297 -7.28 -62.70 45.21
N ALA A 298 -6.54 -61.66 45.63
CA ALA A 298 -6.06 -61.42 46.99
C ALA A 298 -5.47 -59.99 47.01
N VAL A 299 -6.14 -59.02 47.61
CA VAL A 299 -6.25 -58.61 48.98
C VAL A 299 -4.89 -58.40 49.70
N ALA A 300 -4.60 -57.12 49.96
CA ALA A 300 -3.91 -56.44 51.04
C ALA A 300 -3.11 -57.27 52.05
N GLU A 301 -1.94 -56.76 52.42
CA GLU A 301 -1.69 -56.40 53.84
C GLU A 301 -0.34 -55.63 53.99
N GLU A 302 -0.40 -54.64 54.85
CA GLU A 302 0.61 -53.79 55.42
C GLU A 302 1.73 -54.61 56.11
N SER A 303 2.89 -54.03 56.20
CA SER A 303 3.62 -53.99 57.44
C SER A 303 4.71 -52.93 57.45
N GLU A 304 4.63 -52.08 58.47
CA GLU A 304 5.66 -51.17 58.98
C GLU A 304 6.87 -51.88 59.48
N ASN A 305 8.01 -51.20 59.48
CA ASN A 305 8.89 -50.92 60.62
C ASN A 305 10.18 -50.27 60.07
N GLU A 306 10.50 -49.05 60.52
CA GLU A 306 11.39 -48.60 61.60
C GLU A 306 12.75 -49.32 61.61
N GLU A 307 13.86 -48.63 61.59
CA GLU A 307 14.50 -47.64 62.46
C GLU A 307 15.90 -47.24 61.98
N VAL A 308 16.20 -45.99 62.03
CA VAL A 308 17.26 -45.24 62.73
C VAL A 308 18.74 -45.65 62.51
N ALA A 309 19.53 -44.72 62.12
CA ALA A 309 20.67 -44.06 62.72
C ALA A 309 21.70 -43.59 61.70
N ASP A 310 21.82 -42.32 61.58
CA ASP A 310 22.78 -41.36 62.16
C ASP A 310 24.22 -41.47 61.66
N SER A 311 24.65 -40.34 61.27
CA SER A 311 25.96 -39.70 61.46
C SER A 311 26.82 -39.36 60.24
N SER A 312 26.93 -38.05 60.17
CA SER A 312 28.12 -37.24 59.98
C SER A 312 28.75 -37.03 58.62
N SER A 313 28.53 -35.76 58.23
CA SER A 313 29.54 -34.79 57.78
C SER A 313 30.61 -35.18 56.75
N SER A 314 30.57 -34.52 55.63
CA SER A 314 31.61 -33.54 55.31
C SER A 314 31.34 -32.90 53.89
N ASP A 315 31.58 -31.60 53.92
CA ASP A 315 31.71 -30.72 52.77
C ASP A 315 32.50 -31.34 51.59
N THR A 316 31.99 -31.08 50.40
CA THR A 316 32.80 -30.45 49.34
C THR A 316 31.98 -30.19 48.05
N ALA A 317 31.95 -28.91 47.72
CA ALA A 317 31.97 -28.33 46.36
C ALA A 317 30.93 -28.79 45.33
N ALA A 318 30.07 -27.88 45.07
CA ALA A 318 29.38 -27.72 43.79
C ALA A 318 30.32 -27.75 42.60
N LYS A 319 30.00 -28.55 41.64
CA LYS A 319 30.49 -28.36 40.26
C LYS A 319 29.43 -28.83 39.26
N ASP A 320 28.91 -27.87 38.58
CA ASP A 320 28.36 -27.87 37.21
C ASP A 320 28.10 -29.25 36.55
N THR A 321 26.85 -29.50 36.29
CA THR A 321 26.39 -30.29 35.14
C THR A 321 25.18 -29.62 34.51
N ALA A 322 25.45 -28.51 33.82
CA ALA A 322 24.64 -28.02 32.74
C ALA A 322 25.49 -28.17 31.49
N ASN A 323 25.36 -29.29 30.80
CA ASN A 323 25.55 -29.41 29.36
C ASN A 323 25.48 -30.90 28.97
N SER A 324 24.28 -31.34 28.54
CA SER A 324 24.18 -32.45 27.62
C SER A 324 23.45 -31.94 26.37
N GLY A 325 24.21 -31.20 25.56
CA GLY A 325 23.87 -30.96 24.18
C GLY A 325 23.87 -32.29 23.46
N LEU A 326 22.76 -32.71 22.88
CA LEU A 326 22.71 -33.76 21.89
C LEU A 326 23.46 -33.26 20.65
N ASP A 327 24.67 -33.81 20.50
CA ASP A 327 25.46 -33.68 19.27
C ASP A 327 24.87 -34.63 18.24
N LEU A 328 24.16 -34.10 17.26
CA LEU A 328 23.70 -34.78 16.06
C LEU A 328 24.64 -34.40 14.92
N SER A 329 25.88 -34.85 14.99
CA SER A 329 26.76 -34.88 13.83
C SER A 329 26.40 -36.06 12.94
N THR A 330 25.92 -35.73 11.73
CA THR A 330 25.95 -36.52 10.49
C THR A 330 26.87 -37.73 10.49
N GLU A 331 26.29 -38.93 10.36
CA GLU A 331 26.96 -40.07 9.76
C GLU A 331 26.24 -40.45 8.46
N GLU A 332 26.72 -39.90 7.36
CA GLU A 332 26.76 -40.59 6.08
C GLU A 332 28.07 -41.41 6.11
N ASP A 333 27.96 -42.71 6.29
CA ASP A 333 28.79 -43.78 5.79
C ASP A 333 28.79 -44.95 6.76
N ALA A 334 27.85 -45.90 6.57
CA ALA A 334 28.09 -47.32 6.83
C ALA A 334 27.00 -48.13 6.17
N ALA A 335 27.22 -48.48 4.92
CA ALA A 335 26.54 -49.62 4.29
C ALA A 335 27.18 -50.88 4.81
N SER A 336 26.45 -51.59 5.74
CA SER A 336 26.41 -53.05 5.74
C SER A 336 25.44 -53.59 6.79
N SER A 337 24.46 -54.35 6.31
CA SER A 337 23.78 -55.49 6.97
C SER A 337 23.12 -55.27 8.34
N ASP A 338 21.81 -54.88 8.29
CA ASP A 338 20.77 -55.56 9.07
C ASP A 338 19.35 -55.26 8.42
N THR A 339 18.95 -56.14 7.53
CA THR A 339 17.66 -56.04 6.80
C THR A 339 16.45 -56.38 7.69
N SER A 340 16.65 -56.83 8.93
CA SER A 340 15.57 -57.13 9.88
C SER A 340 15.09 -55.90 10.66
N GLY A 341 15.95 -55.00 11.05
CA GLY A 341 15.59 -53.80 11.80
C GLY A 341 14.83 -52.75 11.00
N THR A 342 15.06 -52.65 9.68
CA THR A 342 14.38 -51.75 8.78
C THR A 342 12.94 -52.18 8.48
N GLN A 343 12.68 -53.47 8.39
CA GLN A 343 11.31 -54.02 8.17
C GLN A 343 10.43 -53.85 9.42
N GLU A 344 10.95 -54.13 10.60
CA GLU A 344 10.25 -53.93 11.89
C GLU A 344 9.95 -52.42 12.14
N MET A 345 10.85 -51.53 11.80
CA MET A 345 10.63 -50.09 11.91
C MET A 345 9.59 -49.60 10.91
N GLU A 346 9.58 -50.13 9.68
CA GLU A 346 8.58 -49.77 8.66
C GLU A 346 7.19 -50.29 9.02
N GLU A 347 7.10 -51.49 9.60
CA GLU A 347 5.85 -52.04 10.10
C GLU A 347 5.35 -51.30 11.34
N PHE A 348 6.22 -50.92 12.25
CA PHE A 348 5.90 -50.02 13.38
C PHE A 348 5.35 -48.67 12.90
N LEU A 349 5.96 -48.04 11.90
CA LEU A 349 5.50 -46.75 11.34
C LEU A 349 4.18 -46.89 10.55
N LYS A 350 3.91 -48.04 9.95
CA LYS A 350 2.60 -48.33 9.31
C LYS A 350 1.48 -48.50 10.35
N LYS A 351 1.79 -49.10 11.49
CA LYS A 351 0.86 -49.21 12.64
C LYS A 351 0.72 -47.91 13.42
N ASN A 352 1.70 -47.01 13.32
CA ASN A 352 1.76 -45.75 14.05
C ASN A 352 2.07 -44.56 13.13
N PRO A 353 1.19 -44.16 12.21
CA PRO A 353 1.47 -43.16 11.19
C PRO A 353 1.80 -41.75 11.74
N LEU A 354 1.28 -41.38 12.91
CA LEU A 354 1.64 -40.10 13.57
C LEU A 354 3.06 -40.13 14.14
N SER A 355 3.54 -41.29 14.62
CA SER A 355 4.89 -41.45 15.19
C SER A 355 6.01 -41.20 14.17
N ARG A 356 5.69 -41.20 12.87
CA ARG A 356 6.62 -40.84 11.80
C ARG A 356 7.02 -39.36 11.85
N TRP A 357 6.15 -38.51 12.37
CA TRP A 357 6.27 -37.07 12.35
C TRP A 357 6.50 -36.46 13.73
N PHE A 358 6.06 -37.16 14.81
CA PHE A 358 6.18 -36.71 16.19
C PHE A 358 7.38 -37.32 16.88
N ILE A 359 8.22 -36.42 17.46
CA ILE A 359 9.25 -36.81 18.43
C ILE A 359 8.65 -36.59 19.81
N SER A 360 8.32 -37.67 20.51
CA SER A 360 7.63 -37.64 21.82
C SER A 360 8.60 -37.84 23.00
N ASN A 361 9.78 -37.25 22.96
CA ASN A 361 10.73 -37.30 24.08
C ASN A 361 10.46 -36.15 25.08
N VAL A 362 9.19 -36.04 25.52
CA VAL A 362 8.76 -34.98 26.43
C VAL A 362 8.52 -35.59 27.81
N PRO A 363 9.03 -35.00 28.90
CA PRO A 363 8.72 -35.44 30.28
C PRO A 363 7.22 -35.47 30.55
N LEU A 364 6.75 -36.45 31.29
CA LEU A 364 5.34 -36.57 31.70
C LEU A 364 4.92 -35.41 32.58
N GLY A 365 3.68 -34.98 32.42
CA GLY A 365 3.11 -33.87 33.19
C GLY A 365 3.30 -32.50 32.57
N GLN A 366 3.85 -32.40 31.38
CA GLN A 366 3.99 -31.15 30.61
C GLN A 366 2.82 -30.89 29.68
N PRO A 367 2.52 -29.64 29.29
CA PRO A 367 1.48 -29.33 28.31
C PRO A 367 1.88 -29.61 26.86
N ILE A 368 3.14 -29.92 26.61
CA ILE A 368 3.69 -30.28 25.30
C ILE A 368 3.46 -31.76 25.04
N ILE A 369 2.85 -32.09 23.92
CA ILE A 369 2.58 -33.48 23.50
C ILE A 369 3.67 -34.06 22.60
N GLY A 370 4.47 -33.23 21.97
CA GLY A 370 5.60 -33.64 21.11
C GLY A 370 6.15 -32.52 20.29
N PHE A 371 7.23 -32.83 19.56
CA PHE A 371 7.91 -31.90 18.65
C PHE A 371 7.78 -32.41 17.22
N VAL A 372 7.58 -31.49 16.27
CA VAL A 372 7.50 -31.78 14.83
C VAL A 372 8.47 -30.89 14.07
N LYS A 373 9.08 -31.43 13.04
CA LYS A 373 9.95 -30.64 12.16
C LYS A 373 9.12 -29.56 11.48
N GLU A 374 9.62 -28.32 11.47
CA GLU A 374 8.90 -27.14 10.95
C GLU A 374 8.34 -27.37 9.53
N SER A 375 9.14 -28.00 8.64
CA SER A 375 8.74 -28.32 7.26
C SER A 375 7.55 -29.30 7.16
N ASP A 376 7.22 -30.03 8.22
CA ASP A 376 6.24 -31.10 8.24
C ASP A 376 4.94 -30.73 8.97
N THR A 377 4.88 -29.55 9.57
CA THR A 377 3.70 -29.04 10.30
C THR A 377 2.42 -29.11 9.47
N SER A 378 2.48 -28.71 8.18
CA SER A 378 1.33 -28.75 7.26
C SER A 378 0.85 -30.18 6.98
N LYS A 379 1.76 -31.16 7.00
CA LYS A 379 1.42 -32.57 6.82
C LYS A 379 0.70 -33.12 8.06
N VAL A 380 1.22 -32.78 9.24
CA VAL A 380 0.64 -33.16 10.53
C VAL A 380 -0.74 -32.55 10.70
N ASN A 381 -0.92 -31.26 10.39
CA ASN A 381 -2.23 -30.61 10.43
C ASN A 381 -3.27 -31.34 9.58
N ARG A 382 -2.91 -31.75 8.34
CA ARG A 382 -3.82 -32.50 7.47
C ARG A 382 -4.19 -33.87 8.04
N LEU A 383 -3.30 -34.53 8.78
CA LEU A 383 -3.57 -35.81 9.43
C LEU A 383 -4.48 -35.64 10.64
N LEU A 384 -4.24 -34.60 11.47
CA LEU A 384 -5.04 -34.32 12.66
C LEU A 384 -6.45 -33.83 12.34
N LEU A 385 -6.68 -33.25 11.17
CA LEU A 385 -8.02 -32.80 10.70
C LEU A 385 -8.85 -33.92 10.06
N ARG A 386 -8.33 -35.14 9.95
CA ARG A 386 -9.12 -36.25 9.41
C ARG A 386 -10.26 -36.62 10.35
N PRO A 387 -11.47 -36.90 9.84
CA PRO A 387 -12.63 -37.22 10.67
C PRO A 387 -12.40 -38.34 11.69
N GLU A 388 -11.63 -39.37 11.30
CA GLU A 388 -11.31 -40.52 12.14
C GLU A 388 -10.43 -40.11 13.36
N VAL A 389 -9.55 -39.17 13.17
CA VAL A 389 -8.69 -38.63 14.23
C VAL A 389 -9.51 -37.72 15.15
N VAL A 390 -10.29 -36.80 14.56
CA VAL A 390 -11.09 -35.81 15.31
C VAL A 390 -12.10 -36.51 16.23
N THR A 391 -12.72 -37.59 15.77
CA THR A 391 -13.68 -38.37 16.60
C THR A 391 -13.02 -39.16 17.74
N SER A 392 -11.72 -39.37 17.69
CA SER A 392 -10.94 -40.06 18.72
C SER A 392 -10.36 -39.15 19.80
N LEU A 393 -10.44 -37.86 19.59
CA LEU A 393 -9.93 -36.82 20.53
C LEU A 393 -11.06 -36.26 21.39
N PRO A 394 -10.80 -35.78 22.63
CA PRO A 394 -11.79 -35.07 23.43
C PRO A 394 -12.35 -33.86 22.68
N GLU A 395 -13.65 -33.59 22.83
CA GLU A 395 -14.33 -32.49 22.17
C GLU A 395 -13.74 -31.10 22.57
N ASP A 396 -13.27 -31.01 23.81
CA ASP A 396 -12.66 -29.78 24.39
C ASP A 396 -11.14 -29.71 24.24
N LEU A 397 -10.54 -30.64 23.50
CA LEU A 397 -9.09 -30.59 23.21
C LEU A 397 -8.82 -29.78 21.95
N ARG A 398 -7.98 -28.74 22.11
CA ARG A 398 -7.45 -27.94 20.99
C ARG A 398 -5.93 -28.10 20.95
N LEU A 399 -5.40 -28.49 19.78
CA LEU A 399 -3.95 -28.63 19.55
C LEU A 399 -3.42 -27.37 18.88
N LEU A 400 -2.43 -26.72 19.49
CA LEU A 400 -1.81 -25.50 18.98
C LEU A 400 -0.30 -25.65 18.90
N TRP A 401 0.29 -24.99 17.91
CA TRP A 401 1.72 -24.91 17.72
C TRP A 401 2.39 -23.86 18.63
N GLY A 402 3.62 -24.10 19.00
CA GLY A 402 4.48 -23.09 19.61
C GLY A 402 4.81 -21.94 18.63
N SER A 403 5.11 -20.79 19.15
CA SER A 403 5.42 -19.59 18.33
C SER A 403 6.80 -19.61 17.69
N LYS A 404 7.71 -20.46 18.16
CA LYS A 404 9.11 -20.52 17.69
C LYS A 404 9.58 -21.95 17.51
N PRO A 405 10.31 -22.23 16.42
CA PRO A 405 11.04 -23.48 16.29
C PRO A 405 12.31 -23.48 17.15
N GLU A 406 12.57 -24.58 17.85
CA GLU A 406 13.82 -24.86 18.55
C GLU A 406 14.59 -25.92 17.76
N ASN A 407 15.80 -25.58 17.31
CA ASN A 407 16.63 -26.47 16.48
C ASN A 407 15.89 -27.05 15.24
N GLY A 408 14.99 -26.28 14.62
CA GLY A 408 14.19 -26.71 13.46
C GLY A 408 12.97 -27.56 13.79
N TYR A 409 12.62 -27.71 15.07
CA TYR A 409 11.42 -28.42 15.54
C TYR A 409 10.49 -27.49 16.29
N ILE A 410 9.18 -27.62 16.07
CA ILE A 410 8.14 -26.85 16.73
C ILE A 410 7.39 -27.75 17.72
N ALA A 411 7.16 -27.25 18.94
CA ALA A 411 6.37 -27.91 19.97
C ALA A 411 4.88 -27.84 19.65
N MET A 412 4.12 -28.91 19.94
CA MET A 412 2.68 -28.93 19.90
C MET A 412 2.12 -29.02 21.32
N TYR A 413 1.19 -28.12 21.64
CA TYR A 413 0.57 -27.96 22.95
C TYR A 413 -0.88 -28.46 22.96
N ALA A 414 -1.29 -29.03 24.09
CA ALA A 414 -2.65 -29.48 24.34
C ALA A 414 -3.40 -28.47 25.22
N ILE A 415 -4.37 -27.78 24.64
CA ILE A 415 -5.15 -26.71 25.25
C ILE A 415 -6.54 -27.22 25.61
N LYS A 416 -7.10 -26.82 26.77
CA LYS A 416 -8.49 -27.07 27.18
C LYS A 416 -9.40 -25.96 26.67
N ASP A 417 -10.32 -26.28 25.76
CA ASP A 417 -11.35 -25.35 25.26
C ASP A 417 -12.75 -25.88 25.61
N PRO A 418 -13.21 -25.71 26.85
CA PRO A 418 -14.46 -26.31 27.33
C PRO A 418 -15.70 -25.72 26.67
N SER A 419 -15.57 -24.62 25.96
CA SER A 419 -16.70 -23.94 25.34
C SER A 419 -16.93 -24.35 23.88
N LEU A 420 -16.02 -25.06 23.24
CA LEU A 420 -15.98 -25.27 21.77
C LEU A 420 -16.09 -23.97 20.95
N LYS A 421 -16.12 -22.84 21.63
CA LYS A 421 -16.39 -21.50 21.08
C LYS A 421 -15.13 -20.71 20.81
N LYS A 422 -13.95 -21.27 21.07
CA LYS A 422 -12.67 -20.59 20.96
C LYS A 422 -12.61 -19.25 21.73
N LYS A 423 -13.37 -19.12 22.82
CA LYS A 423 -13.40 -17.90 23.65
C LYS A 423 -12.73 -18.18 24.99
N PRO A 424 -11.57 -17.53 25.26
CA PRO A 424 -10.89 -17.67 26.55
C PRO A 424 -11.68 -17.02 27.69
N LYS A 425 -11.43 -17.45 28.91
CA LYS A 425 -11.98 -16.79 30.12
C LYS A 425 -11.38 -15.41 30.32
N LEU A 426 -10.14 -15.21 29.87
CA LEU A 426 -9.38 -13.97 29.95
C LEU A 426 -8.68 -13.72 28.62
N ASP A 427 -8.81 -12.52 28.09
CA ASP A 427 -8.18 -12.08 26.84
C ASP A 427 -7.36 -10.80 27.01
N GLY A 428 -6.73 -10.36 25.92
CA GLY A 428 -5.85 -9.20 25.88
C GLY A 428 -6.54 -7.86 26.12
N SER A 429 -7.89 -7.79 26.12
CA SER A 429 -8.62 -6.55 26.38
C SER A 429 -8.47 -6.07 27.84
N SER A 430 -8.14 -6.99 28.74
CA SER A 430 -7.88 -6.71 30.15
C SER A 430 -6.46 -6.19 30.44
N ILE A 431 -5.59 -6.08 29.43
CA ILE A 431 -4.21 -5.60 29.60
C ILE A 431 -4.15 -4.08 29.52
N ILE A 432 -3.71 -3.44 30.61
CA ILE A 432 -3.54 -1.99 30.68
C ILE A 432 -2.17 -1.57 30.14
N ASP A 433 -1.12 -2.34 30.50
CA ASP A 433 0.27 -2.02 30.15
C ASP A 433 1.09 -3.29 29.96
N ALA A 434 2.08 -3.23 29.07
CA ALA A 434 3.02 -4.30 28.84
C ALA A 434 4.40 -3.71 28.54
N PHE A 435 5.46 -4.24 29.12
CA PHE A 435 6.81 -3.74 28.93
C PHE A 435 7.84 -4.85 28.92
N GLN A 436 8.92 -4.60 28.21
CA GLN A 436 10.08 -5.47 28.20
C GLN A 436 10.72 -5.52 29.59
N ASP A 437 11.04 -6.72 30.06
CA ASP A 437 11.61 -6.97 31.38
C ASP A 437 12.54 -8.18 31.36
N PHE A 438 13.14 -8.50 32.49
CA PHE A 438 13.87 -9.74 32.70
C PHE A 438 13.19 -10.53 33.84
N ASN A 439 13.06 -11.84 33.64
CA ASN A 439 12.56 -12.69 34.71
C ASN A 439 13.60 -12.89 35.82
N GLU A 440 13.23 -13.59 36.89
CA GLU A 440 14.11 -13.86 38.03
C GLU A 440 15.37 -14.67 37.68
N TYR A 441 15.36 -15.34 36.52
CA TYR A 441 16.48 -16.10 35.95
C TYR A 441 17.35 -15.30 34.99
N GLY A 442 17.02 -14.02 34.77
CA GLY A 442 17.74 -13.13 33.85
C GLY A 442 17.40 -13.35 32.37
N GLU A 443 16.35 -14.08 32.06
CA GLU A 443 15.87 -14.27 30.70
C GLU A 443 14.98 -13.10 30.26
N VAL A 444 15.04 -12.74 28.97
CA VAL A 444 14.22 -11.66 28.41
C VAL A 444 12.75 -12.07 28.43
N SER A 445 11.92 -11.19 28.94
CA SER A 445 10.49 -11.40 29.09
C SER A 445 9.68 -10.14 28.81
N VAL A 446 8.37 -10.30 28.67
CA VAL A 446 7.39 -9.22 28.59
C VAL A 446 6.51 -9.29 29.82
N SER A 447 6.62 -8.31 30.70
CA SER A 447 5.74 -8.16 31.87
C SER A 447 4.46 -7.42 31.46
N MET A 448 3.32 -7.90 31.94
CA MET A 448 1.98 -7.35 31.66
C MET A 448 1.26 -7.01 32.97
N ASN A 449 0.50 -5.90 32.93
CA ASN A 449 -0.40 -5.50 34.02
C ASN A 449 -1.83 -5.53 33.49
N MET A 450 -2.74 -6.13 34.28
CA MET A 450 -4.16 -6.25 33.97
C MET A 450 -4.96 -5.20 34.70
N ASP A 451 -6.16 -4.90 34.19
CA ASP A 451 -7.16 -4.10 34.93
C ASP A 451 -7.76 -4.86 36.12
N SER A 452 -8.66 -4.21 36.87
CA SER A 452 -9.23 -4.81 38.10
C SER A 452 -10.09 -6.04 37.80
N GLU A 453 -10.76 -6.09 36.65
CA GLU A 453 -11.61 -7.22 36.24
C GLU A 453 -10.73 -8.40 35.76
N GLY A 454 -9.75 -8.11 34.93
CA GLY A 454 -8.76 -9.10 34.47
C GLY A 454 -7.95 -9.68 35.63
N ALA A 455 -7.59 -8.87 36.64
CA ALA A 455 -6.88 -9.36 37.82
C ALA A 455 -7.72 -10.35 38.63
N ILE A 456 -9.04 -10.16 38.70
CA ILE A 456 -9.96 -11.11 39.37
C ILE A 456 -10.02 -12.42 38.59
N LEU A 457 -10.22 -12.35 37.27
CA LEU A 457 -10.27 -13.53 36.39
C LEU A 457 -8.93 -14.28 36.42
N TRP A 458 -7.82 -13.55 36.30
CA TRP A 458 -6.46 -14.13 36.37
C TRP A 458 -6.23 -14.87 37.70
N ARG A 459 -6.66 -14.28 38.81
CA ARG A 459 -6.60 -14.92 40.11
C ARG A 459 -7.40 -16.23 40.15
N GLU A 460 -8.63 -16.26 39.60
CA GLU A 460 -9.45 -17.47 39.52
C GLU A 460 -8.78 -18.58 38.69
N ILE A 461 -8.24 -18.23 37.48
CA ILE A 461 -7.53 -19.17 36.60
C ILE A 461 -6.30 -19.74 37.30
N THR A 462 -5.47 -18.86 37.89
CA THR A 462 -4.21 -19.28 38.54
C THR A 462 -4.47 -20.05 39.83
N LYS A 463 -5.53 -19.75 40.57
CA LYS A 463 -5.95 -20.54 41.74
C LYS A 463 -6.39 -21.95 41.35
N ALA A 464 -7.16 -22.10 40.29
CA ALA A 464 -7.58 -23.41 39.78
C ALA A 464 -6.38 -24.22 39.29
N ALA A 465 -5.45 -23.62 38.53
CA ALA A 465 -4.28 -24.26 38.01
C ALA A 465 -3.26 -24.66 39.10
N ALA A 466 -3.10 -23.84 40.14
CA ALA A 466 -2.16 -24.09 41.25
C ALA A 466 -2.47 -25.38 42.04
N VAL A 467 -3.75 -25.80 42.13
CA VAL A 467 -4.17 -27.01 42.85
C VAL A 467 -3.48 -28.27 42.28
N ASN A 468 -3.42 -28.37 40.95
CA ASN A 468 -2.88 -29.53 40.27
C ASN A 468 -1.48 -29.26 39.64
N LYS A 469 -0.92 -28.09 39.87
CA LYS A 469 0.27 -27.58 39.20
C LYS A 469 0.12 -27.68 37.65
N ASP A 470 -1.03 -27.25 37.16
CA ASP A 470 -1.32 -27.19 35.75
C ASP A 470 -0.62 -25.96 35.12
N ALA A 471 -0.31 -26.04 33.84
CA ALA A 471 0.21 -24.90 33.11
C ALA A 471 -0.96 -24.04 32.56
N VAL A 472 -0.72 -22.74 32.42
CA VAL A 472 -1.61 -21.83 31.70
C VAL A 472 -0.91 -21.34 30.44
N ALA A 473 -1.46 -21.68 29.29
CA ALA A 473 -0.91 -21.27 28.01
C ALA A 473 -1.27 -19.81 27.71
N ILE A 474 -0.30 -19.05 27.31
CA ILE A 474 -0.42 -17.71 26.78
C ILE A 474 -0.37 -17.84 25.26
N VAL A 475 -1.52 -17.69 24.64
CA VAL A 475 -1.74 -17.89 23.19
C VAL A 475 -1.95 -16.53 22.55
N MET A 476 -1.36 -16.30 21.39
CA MET A 476 -1.61 -15.13 20.57
C MET A 476 -1.66 -15.57 19.10
N ASP A 477 -2.75 -15.22 18.44
CA ASP A 477 -2.97 -15.55 17.02
C ASP A 477 -2.85 -17.07 16.71
N ASP A 478 -3.45 -17.90 17.55
CA ASP A 478 -3.43 -19.38 17.50
C ASP A 478 -2.05 -20.05 17.72
N LEU A 479 -1.07 -19.28 18.20
CA LEU A 479 0.27 -19.78 18.52
C LEU A 479 0.54 -19.64 20.03
N VAL A 480 1.11 -20.68 20.64
CA VAL A 480 1.50 -20.66 22.06
C VAL A 480 2.86 -19.97 22.21
N TYR A 481 2.87 -18.84 22.90
CA TYR A 481 4.10 -18.10 23.19
C TYR A 481 4.82 -18.63 24.42
N SER A 482 4.03 -19.01 25.43
CA SER A 482 4.53 -19.55 26.69
C SER A 482 3.45 -20.36 27.38
N ALA A 483 3.81 -21.39 28.12
CA ALA A 483 2.88 -22.17 28.94
C ALA A 483 3.51 -22.48 30.31
N PRO A 484 3.67 -21.47 31.18
CA PRO A 484 4.28 -21.67 32.50
C PRO A 484 3.39 -22.47 33.43
N THR A 485 3.99 -23.38 34.20
CA THR A 485 3.31 -24.07 35.29
C THR A 485 3.00 -23.09 36.43
N VAL A 486 1.76 -23.11 36.92
CA VAL A 486 1.31 -22.24 38.01
C VAL A 486 1.55 -22.92 39.34
N ASN A 487 2.42 -22.33 40.15
CA ASN A 487 2.76 -22.86 41.45
C ASN A 487 1.87 -22.31 42.57
N GLU A 488 1.37 -21.07 42.43
CA GLU A 488 0.53 -20.39 43.42
C GLU A 488 -0.48 -19.44 42.78
N GLU A 489 -1.48 -19.03 43.54
CA GLU A 489 -2.50 -18.05 43.13
C GLU A 489 -1.86 -16.67 42.90
N ILE A 490 -2.09 -16.05 41.76
CA ILE A 490 -1.58 -14.73 41.40
C ILE A 490 -2.72 -13.70 41.49
N GLY A 491 -2.76 -12.97 42.58
CA GLY A 491 -3.85 -12.03 42.92
C GLY A 491 -3.61 -10.57 42.53
N ASN A 492 -2.38 -10.24 41.98
CA ASN A 492 -1.98 -8.87 41.70
C ASN A 492 -2.21 -8.42 40.24
N GLY A 493 -2.78 -9.27 39.41
CA GLY A 493 -3.02 -8.97 37.98
C GLY A 493 -1.77 -8.79 37.17
N ARG A 494 -0.63 -9.30 37.60
CA ARG A 494 0.62 -9.30 36.83
C ARG A 494 0.85 -10.66 36.20
N SER A 495 1.32 -10.65 34.97
CA SER A 495 1.75 -11.86 34.26
C SER A 495 3.00 -11.55 33.45
N GLN A 496 3.73 -12.60 33.07
CA GLN A 496 4.99 -12.47 32.36
C GLN A 496 5.09 -13.54 31.26
N ILE A 497 5.50 -13.11 30.05
CA ILE A 497 5.77 -13.99 28.92
C ILE A 497 7.29 -14.10 28.76
N THR A 498 7.85 -15.28 28.95
CA THR A 498 9.28 -15.54 28.71
C THR A 498 9.51 -15.91 27.25
N LEU A 499 10.53 -15.36 26.61
CA LEU A 499 10.77 -15.51 25.18
C LEU A 499 11.70 -16.68 24.79
N GLY A 500 12.07 -17.54 25.76
CA GLY A 500 12.90 -18.73 25.52
C GLY A 500 14.39 -18.42 25.29
N VAL A 501 15.14 -19.36 24.71
CA VAL A 501 16.59 -19.27 24.49
C VAL A 501 16.89 -18.72 23.10
N GLY A 502 17.85 -17.79 22.97
CA GLY A 502 18.25 -17.18 21.70
C GLY A 502 19.30 -16.08 21.82
N ASN A 503 19.57 -15.38 20.73
CA ASN A 503 20.44 -14.22 20.75
C ASN A 503 19.79 -13.09 21.57
N LEU A 504 20.49 -12.56 22.57
CA LEU A 504 19.97 -11.56 23.51
C LEU A 504 19.41 -10.32 22.79
N GLU A 505 20.08 -9.83 21.76
CA GLU A 505 19.64 -8.65 21.01
C GLU A 505 18.34 -8.91 20.23
N GLN A 506 18.20 -10.08 19.62
CA GLN A 506 16.97 -10.49 18.95
C GLN A 506 15.81 -10.67 19.93
N GLN A 507 16.06 -11.32 21.07
CA GLN A 507 15.06 -11.48 22.14
C GLN A 507 14.60 -10.13 22.71
N MET A 508 15.52 -9.20 22.95
CA MET A 508 15.18 -7.85 23.41
C MET A 508 14.30 -7.12 22.39
N GLN A 509 14.63 -7.26 21.09
CA GLN A 509 13.83 -6.62 20.04
C GLN A 509 12.43 -7.26 19.95
N GLU A 510 12.33 -8.59 20.04
CA GLU A 510 11.04 -9.30 20.05
C GLU A 510 10.20 -8.96 21.28
N ALA A 511 10.81 -8.88 22.46
CA ALA A 511 10.13 -8.45 23.69
C ALA A 511 9.55 -7.06 23.54
N LYS A 512 10.31 -6.17 22.93
CA LYS A 512 9.87 -4.81 22.65
C LYS A 512 8.70 -4.82 21.66
N ASP A 513 8.79 -5.54 20.54
CA ASP A 513 7.74 -5.62 19.53
C ASP A 513 6.44 -6.20 20.12
N LEU A 514 6.57 -7.27 20.93
CA LEU A 514 5.44 -7.88 21.61
C LEU A 514 4.81 -6.93 22.61
N SER A 515 5.59 -6.23 23.43
CA SER A 515 5.09 -5.25 24.37
C SER A 515 4.37 -4.09 23.68
N ASP A 516 4.90 -3.61 22.56
CA ASP A 516 4.29 -2.54 21.76
C ASP A 516 2.99 -2.99 21.08
N LEU A 517 2.91 -4.25 20.62
CA LEU A 517 1.68 -4.86 20.08
C LEU A 517 0.57 -4.94 21.16
N LEU A 518 0.93 -5.43 22.35
CA LEU A 518 -0.01 -5.57 23.45
C LEU A 518 -0.53 -4.20 23.93
N LYS A 519 0.34 -3.18 24.01
CA LYS A 519 -0.06 -1.79 24.34
C LYS A 519 -0.97 -1.17 23.27
N ALA A 520 -0.74 -1.48 21.99
CA ALA A 520 -1.58 -0.95 20.92
C ALA A 520 -2.97 -1.55 20.89
N GLY A 521 -3.14 -2.75 21.47
CA GLY A 521 -4.39 -3.49 21.57
C GLY A 521 -4.65 -4.43 20.40
N ALA A 522 -5.61 -5.33 20.61
CA ALA A 522 -6.05 -6.30 19.62
C ALA A 522 -6.88 -5.65 18.51
N LEU A 523 -6.74 -6.17 17.29
CA LEU A 523 -7.61 -5.80 16.17
C LEU A 523 -9.02 -6.38 16.38
N PRO A 524 -10.09 -5.62 16.08
CA PRO A 524 -11.47 -6.10 16.21
C PRO A 524 -11.78 -7.31 15.33
N ALA A 525 -11.05 -7.45 14.22
CA ALA A 525 -11.06 -8.59 13.32
C ALA A 525 -9.70 -8.69 12.62
N PRO A 526 -9.32 -9.87 12.11
CA PRO A 526 -8.09 -10.04 11.35
C PRO A 526 -8.00 -9.06 10.17
N ALA A 527 -6.81 -8.55 9.91
CA ALA A 527 -6.54 -7.72 8.75
C ALA A 527 -5.70 -8.50 7.72
N LYS A 528 -6.15 -8.51 6.47
CA LYS A 528 -5.47 -9.14 5.34
C LYS A 528 -4.72 -8.08 4.53
N ILE A 529 -3.49 -8.38 4.13
CA ILE A 529 -2.76 -7.56 3.15
C ILE A 529 -3.30 -7.93 1.76
N VAL A 530 -3.93 -6.95 1.10
CA VAL A 530 -4.57 -7.13 -0.23
C VAL A 530 -3.79 -6.46 -1.35
N ASP A 531 -2.92 -5.50 -0.99
CA ASP A 531 -2.01 -4.84 -1.91
C ASP A 531 -0.72 -4.55 -1.17
N GLU A 532 0.40 -4.81 -1.81
CA GLU A 532 1.73 -4.58 -1.26
C GLU A 532 2.65 -4.08 -2.36
N SER A 533 3.35 -2.98 -2.10
CA SER A 533 4.37 -2.43 -2.96
C SER A 533 5.63 -2.15 -2.17
N VAL A 534 6.74 -2.64 -2.68
CA VAL A 534 8.07 -2.49 -2.09
C VAL A 534 8.97 -1.80 -3.09
N VAL A 535 9.67 -0.76 -2.64
CA VAL A 535 10.63 0.00 -3.45
C VAL A 535 12.00 -0.05 -2.75
N GLY A 536 13.01 -0.46 -3.48
CA GLY A 536 14.39 -0.49 -2.97
C GLY A 536 14.99 0.91 -2.80
N PRO A 537 15.90 1.12 -1.84
CA PRO A 537 16.54 2.42 -1.64
C PRO A 537 17.39 2.90 -2.82
N SER A 538 17.97 1.98 -3.61
CA SER A 538 18.72 2.26 -4.84
C SER A 538 17.84 2.94 -5.88
N LEU A 539 16.68 2.36 -6.18
CA LEU A 539 15.69 2.91 -7.10
C LEU A 539 15.15 4.26 -6.60
N GLY A 540 14.92 4.41 -5.30
CA GLY A 540 14.49 5.68 -4.71
C GLY A 540 15.50 6.81 -4.94
N LYS A 541 16.80 6.57 -4.73
CA LYS A 541 17.87 7.55 -4.98
C LYS A 541 17.96 7.92 -6.47
N GLU A 542 17.90 6.95 -7.37
CA GLU A 542 17.91 7.17 -8.82
C GLU A 542 16.71 8.02 -9.25
N ASN A 543 15.52 7.70 -8.74
CA ASN A 543 14.30 8.46 -9.01
C ASN A 543 14.38 9.92 -8.54
N ILE A 544 14.94 10.17 -7.34
CA ILE A 544 15.16 11.54 -6.84
C ILE A 544 16.10 12.29 -7.78
N GLN A 545 17.23 11.69 -8.14
CA GLN A 545 18.23 12.33 -8.97
C GLN A 545 17.69 12.65 -10.37
N ALA A 546 17.06 11.68 -11.04
CA ALA A 546 16.45 11.86 -12.35
C ALA A 546 15.30 12.89 -12.30
N GLY A 547 14.44 12.82 -11.26
CA GLY A 547 13.35 13.76 -11.04
C GLY A 547 13.84 15.21 -10.80
N LEU A 548 14.90 15.38 -10.00
CA LEU A 548 15.48 16.69 -9.74
C LEU A 548 16.14 17.29 -10.99
N ILE A 549 16.97 16.50 -11.70
CA ILE A 549 17.63 16.91 -12.93
C ILE A 549 16.60 17.31 -13.97
N SER A 550 15.60 16.47 -14.24
CA SER A 550 14.54 16.76 -15.20
C SER A 550 13.75 18.04 -14.82
N SER A 551 13.46 18.25 -13.53
CA SER A 551 12.77 19.44 -13.03
C SER A 551 13.59 20.72 -13.27
N ILE A 552 14.88 20.68 -12.98
CA ILE A 552 15.80 21.84 -13.19
C ILE A 552 15.94 22.14 -14.69
N VAL A 553 16.15 21.11 -15.53
CA VAL A 553 16.28 21.28 -16.97
C VAL A 553 14.96 21.80 -17.56
N ALA A 554 13.81 21.27 -17.16
CA ALA A 554 12.50 21.74 -17.61
C ALA A 554 12.28 23.22 -17.22
N LEU A 555 12.62 23.58 -15.98
CA LEU A 555 12.56 24.97 -15.52
C LEU A 555 13.42 25.88 -16.42
N LEU A 556 14.68 25.51 -16.65
CA LEU A 556 15.61 26.30 -17.48
C LEU A 556 15.09 26.47 -18.92
N VAL A 557 14.57 25.41 -19.53
CA VAL A 557 14.01 25.45 -20.89
C VAL A 557 12.85 26.45 -20.96
N VAL A 558 11.94 26.39 -20.00
CA VAL A 558 10.79 27.32 -19.94
C VAL A 558 11.24 28.74 -19.67
N LEU A 559 12.20 28.97 -18.75
CA LEU A 559 12.74 30.30 -18.45
C LEU A 559 13.35 30.93 -19.71
N LEU A 560 14.15 30.17 -20.44
CA LEU A 560 14.78 30.62 -21.68
C LEU A 560 13.72 30.94 -22.75
N TYR A 561 12.73 30.05 -22.91
CA TYR A 561 11.64 30.26 -23.86
C TYR A 561 10.86 31.56 -23.57
N MET A 562 10.46 31.76 -22.29
CA MET A 562 9.68 32.92 -21.88
C MET A 562 10.47 34.25 -22.09
N ILE A 563 11.76 34.29 -21.77
CA ILE A 563 12.60 35.47 -22.00
C ILE A 563 12.76 35.72 -23.50
N PHE A 564 13.00 34.64 -24.27
CA PHE A 564 13.14 34.74 -25.73
C PHE A 564 11.89 35.29 -26.40
N TYR A 565 10.69 34.81 -25.98
CA TYR A 565 9.44 35.17 -26.65
C TYR A 565 8.87 36.50 -26.16
N TYR A 566 8.84 36.73 -24.81
CA TYR A 566 8.20 37.92 -24.19
C TYR A 566 9.16 38.98 -23.66
N ALA A 567 10.45 38.83 -23.87
CA ALA A 567 11.48 39.82 -23.47
C ALA A 567 11.35 40.23 -21.99
N GLY A 568 11.17 41.56 -21.70
CA GLY A 568 11.01 42.08 -20.32
C GLY A 568 9.81 41.52 -19.58
N GLY A 569 8.69 41.25 -20.27
CA GLY A 569 7.54 40.53 -19.69
C GLY A 569 7.92 39.08 -19.30
N GLY A 570 8.73 38.42 -20.10
CA GLY A 570 9.25 37.09 -19.84
C GLY A 570 10.08 37.04 -18.54
N VAL A 571 10.92 38.04 -18.26
CA VAL A 571 11.67 38.12 -16.98
C VAL A 571 10.72 38.20 -15.78
N VAL A 572 9.61 38.94 -15.89
CA VAL A 572 8.63 39.02 -14.81
C VAL A 572 7.91 37.67 -14.61
N SER A 573 7.58 36.95 -15.70
CA SER A 573 7.03 35.59 -15.63
C SER A 573 8.00 34.62 -14.96
N VAL A 574 9.29 34.72 -15.25
CA VAL A 574 10.33 33.90 -14.60
C VAL A 574 10.33 34.10 -13.07
N ILE A 575 10.30 35.37 -12.60
CA ILE A 575 10.24 35.65 -11.17
C ILE A 575 8.96 35.06 -10.55
N ALA A 576 7.82 35.19 -11.23
CA ALA A 576 6.56 34.63 -10.77
C ALA A 576 6.57 33.10 -10.72
N LEU A 577 7.24 32.44 -11.69
CA LEU A 577 7.37 30.99 -11.74
C LEU A 577 8.24 30.46 -10.60
N ILE A 578 9.38 31.11 -10.32
CA ILE A 578 10.23 30.78 -9.17
C ILE A 578 9.46 30.98 -7.85
N ALA A 579 8.69 32.07 -7.74
CA ALA A 579 7.85 32.31 -6.57
C ALA A 579 6.73 31.25 -6.45
N ASN A 580 6.17 30.80 -7.57
CA ASN A 580 5.17 29.71 -7.60
C ASN A 580 5.75 28.41 -7.03
N LEU A 581 6.92 28.01 -7.52
CA LEU A 581 7.59 26.80 -7.06
C LEU A 581 7.93 26.90 -5.55
N PHE A 582 8.41 28.06 -5.11
CA PHE A 582 8.70 28.32 -3.71
C PHE A 582 7.46 28.20 -2.81
N PHE A 583 6.33 28.80 -3.19
CA PHE A 583 5.09 28.71 -2.41
C PHE A 583 4.46 27.30 -2.48
N LEU A 584 4.57 26.62 -3.61
CA LEU A 584 4.10 25.25 -3.77
C LEU A 584 4.84 24.31 -2.82
N MET A 585 6.20 24.37 -2.79
CA MET A 585 7.00 23.55 -1.88
C MET A 585 6.69 23.87 -0.42
N GLY A 586 6.53 25.13 -0.07
CA GLY A 586 6.16 25.53 1.29
C GLY A 586 4.76 25.07 1.69
N ALA A 587 3.79 25.07 0.77
CA ALA A 587 2.44 24.58 1.03
C ALA A 587 2.44 23.05 1.22
N LEU A 588 3.20 22.29 0.40
CA LEU A 588 3.36 20.84 0.57
C LEU A 588 3.95 20.49 1.94
N ALA A 589 5.02 21.17 2.33
CA ALA A 589 5.65 20.97 3.64
C ALA A 589 4.71 21.35 4.79
N SER A 590 3.99 22.48 4.68
CA SER A 590 3.02 22.93 5.69
C SER A 590 1.86 21.96 5.90
N LEU A 591 1.35 21.36 4.82
CA LEU A 591 0.27 20.38 4.84
C LEU A 591 0.77 18.97 5.15
N ARG A 592 2.08 18.77 5.34
CA ARG A 592 2.72 17.45 5.52
C ARG A 592 2.34 16.47 4.41
N ALA A 593 2.14 16.97 3.20
CA ALA A 593 1.82 16.14 2.06
C ALA A 593 3.08 15.40 1.58
N ALA A 594 2.96 14.10 1.33
CA ALA A 594 4.07 13.31 0.81
C ALA A 594 4.34 13.67 -0.66
N LEU A 595 5.58 14.03 -0.97
CA LEU A 595 6.03 14.22 -2.34
C LEU A 595 6.37 12.85 -2.95
N THR A 596 5.47 12.36 -3.79
CA THR A 596 5.62 11.10 -4.53
C THR A 596 6.28 11.35 -5.89
N LEU A 597 6.71 10.29 -6.58
CA LEU A 597 7.27 10.40 -7.93
C LEU A 597 6.26 10.98 -8.94
N PRO A 598 5.01 10.52 -9.02
CA PRO A 598 3.97 11.23 -9.79
C PRO A 598 3.75 12.67 -9.28
N GLY A 599 3.93 12.93 -7.97
CA GLY A 599 3.88 14.28 -7.42
C GLY A 599 4.96 15.21 -8.00
N ILE A 600 6.18 14.72 -8.24
CA ILE A 600 7.23 15.47 -8.97
C ILE A 600 6.74 15.76 -10.39
N ALA A 601 6.18 14.80 -11.11
CA ALA A 601 5.59 15.05 -12.43
C ALA A 601 4.49 16.12 -12.36
N GLY A 602 3.67 16.12 -11.31
CA GLY A 602 2.68 17.16 -11.03
C GLY A 602 3.30 18.55 -10.81
N ILE A 603 4.42 18.64 -10.07
CA ILE A 603 5.17 19.90 -9.92
C ILE A 603 5.68 20.40 -11.28
N VAL A 604 6.29 19.53 -12.06
CA VAL A 604 6.85 19.91 -13.35
C VAL A 604 5.76 20.27 -14.35
N LEU A 605 4.62 19.56 -14.33
CA LEU A 605 3.45 19.94 -15.11
C LEU A 605 2.92 21.32 -14.70
N THR A 606 2.89 21.63 -13.39
CA THR A 606 2.48 22.96 -12.92
C THR A 606 3.46 24.07 -13.31
N ILE A 607 4.75 23.76 -13.53
CA ILE A 607 5.70 24.73 -14.14
C ILE A 607 5.18 25.14 -15.52
N GLY A 608 4.76 24.20 -16.35
CA GLY A 608 4.17 24.47 -17.67
C GLY A 608 2.88 25.29 -17.58
N MET A 609 1.96 24.87 -16.71
CA MET A 609 0.65 25.54 -16.54
C MET A 609 0.74 26.92 -15.85
N ALA A 610 1.70 27.13 -14.94
CA ALA A 610 1.87 28.42 -14.30
C ALA A 610 2.28 29.52 -15.29
N VAL A 611 2.97 29.13 -16.36
CA VAL A 611 3.33 30.05 -17.45
C VAL A 611 2.12 30.42 -18.30
N ASP A 612 1.13 29.53 -18.47
CA ASP A 612 -0.07 29.79 -19.26
C ASP A 612 -0.85 31.04 -18.78
N THR A 613 -1.01 31.21 -17.46
CA THR A 613 -1.60 32.43 -16.88
C THR A 613 -0.90 33.69 -17.34
N ASN A 614 0.44 33.70 -17.38
CA ASN A 614 1.23 34.84 -17.81
C ASN A 614 1.17 35.05 -19.33
N VAL A 615 1.19 33.98 -20.12
CA VAL A 615 1.02 34.00 -21.59
C VAL A 615 -0.30 34.65 -21.94
N LEU A 616 -1.40 34.23 -21.29
CA LEU A 616 -2.73 34.85 -21.43
C LEU A 616 -2.72 36.36 -21.23
N ILE A 617 -2.13 36.80 -20.11
CA ILE A 617 -2.06 38.23 -19.77
C ILE A 617 -1.20 38.97 -20.80
N PHE A 618 -0.04 38.44 -21.17
CA PHE A 618 0.89 39.10 -22.06
C PHE A 618 0.38 39.21 -23.49
N GLU A 619 -0.28 38.15 -24.01
CA GLU A 619 -0.90 38.22 -25.34
C GLU A 619 -2.03 39.25 -25.36
N ARG A 620 -2.84 39.37 -24.28
CA ARG A 620 -3.86 40.44 -24.20
C ARG A 620 -3.22 41.82 -24.10
N ILE A 621 -2.13 41.99 -23.36
CA ILE A 621 -1.41 43.25 -23.32
C ILE A 621 -0.85 43.63 -24.71
N ARG A 622 -0.27 42.66 -25.42
CA ARG A 622 0.22 42.83 -26.82
C ARG A 622 -0.89 43.24 -27.77
N GLU A 623 -2.06 42.65 -27.63
CA GLU A 623 -3.25 42.97 -28.43
C GLU A 623 -3.69 44.44 -28.16
N GLU A 624 -3.82 44.84 -26.87
CA GLU A 624 -4.22 46.19 -26.50
C GLU A 624 -3.17 47.25 -26.93
N MET A 625 -1.87 46.90 -26.89
CA MET A 625 -0.80 47.76 -27.41
C MET A 625 -0.86 47.94 -28.94
N ARG A 626 -1.24 46.87 -29.69
CA ARG A 626 -1.44 46.93 -31.14
C ARG A 626 -2.65 47.78 -31.53
N LEU A 627 -3.63 47.89 -30.64
CA LEU A 627 -4.76 48.83 -30.82
C LEU A 627 -4.35 50.28 -30.54
N GLY A 628 -3.05 50.60 -30.30
CA GLY A 628 -2.53 51.93 -30.09
C GLY A 628 -2.63 52.44 -28.66
N LYS A 629 -3.01 51.63 -27.68
CA LYS A 629 -3.08 52.06 -26.26
C LYS A 629 -1.66 52.19 -25.65
N GLY A 630 -1.47 53.21 -24.85
CA GLY A 630 -0.25 53.37 -24.06
C GLY A 630 -0.11 52.21 -23.04
N LEU A 631 1.13 51.91 -22.66
CA LEU A 631 1.51 50.77 -21.82
C LEU A 631 0.67 50.65 -20.52
N SER A 632 0.39 51.77 -19.85
CA SER A 632 -0.39 51.79 -18.58
C SER A 632 -1.83 51.32 -18.78
N LEU A 633 -2.46 51.78 -19.85
CA LEU A 633 -3.84 51.40 -20.19
C LEU A 633 -3.90 49.99 -20.75
N ALA A 634 -2.92 49.61 -21.58
CA ALA A 634 -2.79 48.26 -22.11
C ALA A 634 -2.61 47.20 -21.00
N LEU A 635 -1.81 47.50 -19.98
CA LEU A 635 -1.67 46.65 -18.78
C LEU A 635 -2.98 46.51 -18.02
N LYS A 636 -3.70 47.60 -17.76
CA LYS A 636 -4.95 47.58 -17.01
C LYS A 636 -6.02 46.81 -17.75
N ASP A 637 -6.18 47.06 -19.04
CA ASP A 637 -7.20 46.41 -19.88
C ASP A 637 -6.83 44.92 -20.18
N GLY A 638 -5.55 44.61 -20.38
CA GLY A 638 -5.06 43.25 -20.58
C GLY A 638 -5.37 42.37 -19.38
N TYR A 639 -5.07 42.78 -18.16
CA TYR A 639 -5.46 42.04 -16.94
C TYR A 639 -6.97 41.88 -16.81
N ARG A 640 -7.76 42.96 -17.05
CA ARG A 640 -9.21 42.91 -16.91
C ARG A 640 -9.84 41.91 -17.89
N ARG A 641 -9.39 41.87 -19.15
CA ARG A 641 -9.92 41.00 -20.20
C ARG A 641 -9.43 39.57 -20.08
N ALA A 642 -8.20 39.35 -19.57
CA ALA A 642 -7.66 38.02 -19.36
C ALA A 642 -8.24 37.30 -18.12
N TYR A 643 -8.74 38.06 -17.13
CA TYR A 643 -9.14 37.51 -15.82
C TYR A 643 -10.22 36.41 -15.91
N SER A 644 -11.28 36.64 -16.70
CA SER A 644 -12.34 35.62 -16.87
C SER A 644 -11.79 34.28 -17.40
N SER A 645 -11.06 34.36 -18.51
CA SER A 645 -10.52 33.16 -19.16
C SER A 645 -9.51 32.42 -18.28
N ILE A 646 -8.71 33.14 -17.48
CA ILE A 646 -7.75 32.54 -16.52
C ILE A 646 -8.49 31.75 -15.43
N ILE A 647 -9.51 32.35 -14.83
CA ILE A 647 -10.27 31.68 -13.77
C ILE A 647 -11.00 30.48 -14.32
N ASP A 648 -11.71 30.61 -15.45
CA ASP A 648 -12.47 29.53 -16.05
C ASP A 648 -11.60 28.33 -16.43
N GLY A 649 -10.43 28.54 -17.05
CA GLY A 649 -9.50 27.47 -17.41
C GLY A 649 -8.91 26.77 -16.19
N ASN A 650 -8.51 27.54 -15.17
CA ASN A 650 -7.93 26.94 -13.96
C ASN A 650 -9.00 26.24 -13.09
N VAL A 651 -10.25 26.69 -13.07
CA VAL A 651 -11.35 26.02 -12.36
C VAL A 651 -11.64 24.65 -12.99
N THR A 652 -11.63 24.52 -14.32
CA THR A 652 -11.86 23.22 -14.98
C THR A 652 -10.76 22.20 -14.63
N THR A 653 -9.51 22.63 -14.65
CA THR A 653 -8.38 21.76 -14.26
C THR A 653 -8.39 21.46 -12.74
N LEU A 654 -8.82 22.41 -11.91
CA LEU A 654 -8.98 22.20 -10.47
C LEU A 654 -10.07 21.15 -10.17
N LEU A 655 -11.19 21.19 -10.89
CA LEU A 655 -12.25 20.19 -10.74
C LEU A 655 -11.77 18.78 -11.05
N THR A 656 -11.01 18.60 -12.14
CA THR A 656 -10.38 17.30 -12.44
C THR A 656 -9.35 16.89 -11.40
N GLY A 657 -8.56 17.83 -10.89
CA GLY A 657 -7.64 17.59 -9.78
C GLY A 657 -8.35 17.13 -8.50
N ILE A 658 -9.53 17.71 -8.18
CA ILE A 658 -10.35 17.30 -7.03
C ILE A 658 -10.90 15.88 -7.25
N VAL A 659 -11.40 15.55 -8.43
CA VAL A 659 -11.85 14.18 -8.74
C VAL A 659 -10.70 13.20 -8.57
N LEU A 660 -9.53 13.54 -9.10
CA LEU A 660 -8.32 12.73 -8.96
C LEU A 660 -7.90 12.54 -7.49
N PHE A 661 -8.05 13.56 -6.66
CA PHE A 661 -7.76 13.50 -5.22
C PHE A 661 -8.73 12.60 -4.46
N VAL A 662 -10.01 12.61 -4.84
CA VAL A 662 -11.08 11.83 -4.19
C VAL A 662 -11.00 10.35 -4.56
N PHE A 663 -10.80 10.05 -5.85
CA PHE A 663 -10.78 8.68 -6.38
C PHE A 663 -9.38 8.06 -6.45
N GLY A 664 -8.32 8.87 -6.44
CA GLY A 664 -6.93 8.41 -6.46
C GLY A 664 -6.46 7.85 -5.13
N THR A 665 -5.58 6.89 -5.20
CA THR A 665 -4.94 6.25 -4.03
C THR A 665 -3.43 6.50 -4.04
N GLY A 666 -2.77 6.39 -2.90
CA GLY A 666 -1.31 6.45 -2.76
C GLY A 666 -0.60 7.51 -3.64
N PRO A 667 0.27 7.08 -4.57
CA PRO A 667 1.05 7.98 -5.43
C PRO A 667 0.21 8.93 -6.28
N ILE A 668 -0.98 8.51 -6.75
CA ILE A 668 -1.87 9.35 -7.57
C ILE A 668 -2.48 10.48 -6.76
N ARG A 669 -2.83 10.21 -5.50
CA ARG A 669 -3.32 11.24 -4.60
C ARG A 669 -2.23 12.29 -4.31
N GLY A 670 -0.96 11.87 -4.24
CA GLY A 670 0.20 12.76 -4.20
C GLY A 670 0.29 13.67 -5.43
N PHE A 671 0.14 13.10 -6.63
CA PHE A 671 0.06 13.87 -7.88
C PHE A 671 -1.10 14.88 -7.87
N ALA A 672 -2.31 14.46 -7.49
CA ALA A 672 -3.47 15.33 -7.42
C ALA A 672 -3.27 16.49 -6.43
N THR A 673 -2.66 16.21 -5.28
CA THR A 673 -2.32 17.20 -4.25
C THR A 673 -1.38 18.27 -4.80
N THR A 674 -0.29 17.86 -5.46
CA THR A 674 0.67 18.80 -6.07
C THR A 674 0.02 19.61 -7.19
N LEU A 675 -0.85 19.00 -7.99
CA LEU A 675 -1.60 19.68 -9.06
C LEU A 675 -2.55 20.75 -8.49
N ILE A 676 -3.37 20.41 -7.50
CA ILE A 676 -4.32 21.33 -6.85
C ILE A 676 -3.58 22.54 -6.23
N ILE A 677 -2.57 22.24 -5.41
CA ILE A 677 -1.77 23.31 -4.76
C ILE A 677 -1.07 24.16 -5.83
N GLY A 678 -0.51 23.52 -6.86
CA GLY A 678 0.17 24.18 -7.96
C GLY A 678 -0.73 25.13 -8.75
N ILE A 679 -1.98 24.74 -9.02
CA ILE A 679 -2.98 25.61 -9.65
C ILE A 679 -3.30 26.81 -8.76
N LEU A 680 -3.54 26.60 -7.46
CA LEU A 680 -3.86 27.69 -6.54
C LEU A 680 -2.69 28.67 -6.38
N THR A 681 -1.46 28.17 -6.25
CA THR A 681 -0.27 29.00 -6.14
C THR A 681 0.06 29.72 -7.47
N SER A 682 -0.20 29.09 -8.63
CA SER A 682 -0.01 29.71 -9.95
C SER A 682 -0.99 30.85 -10.20
N LEU A 683 -2.25 30.73 -9.79
CA LEU A 683 -3.22 31.83 -9.82
C LEU A 683 -2.76 32.99 -8.95
N PHE A 684 -2.27 32.69 -7.73
CA PHE A 684 -1.74 33.73 -6.84
C PHE A 684 -0.53 34.45 -7.46
N THR A 685 0.45 33.72 -7.94
CA THR A 685 1.69 34.29 -8.48
C THR A 685 1.49 34.94 -9.84
N GLY A 686 0.75 34.29 -10.74
CA GLY A 686 0.48 34.78 -12.10
C GLY A 686 -0.42 36.02 -12.13
N ILE A 687 -1.41 36.09 -11.27
CA ILE A 687 -2.34 37.24 -11.26
C ILE A 687 -1.82 38.36 -10.34
N LEU A 688 -1.43 38.03 -9.10
CA LEU A 688 -1.16 39.06 -8.09
C LEU A 688 0.30 39.49 -8.07
N ILE A 689 1.26 38.54 -8.05
CA ILE A 689 2.69 38.87 -7.97
C ILE A 689 3.17 39.51 -9.28
N THR A 690 2.83 38.94 -10.44
CA THR A 690 3.19 39.56 -11.74
C THR A 690 2.62 40.94 -11.89
N ARG A 691 1.37 41.15 -11.50
CA ARG A 691 0.72 42.46 -11.52
C ARG A 691 1.43 43.45 -10.60
N LEU A 692 1.81 43.05 -9.40
CA LEU A 692 2.54 43.86 -8.44
C LEU A 692 3.89 44.33 -9.03
N ILE A 693 4.65 43.43 -9.64
CA ILE A 693 5.97 43.71 -10.23
C ILE A 693 5.82 44.66 -11.43
N LEU A 694 4.91 44.36 -12.36
CA LEU A 694 4.68 45.17 -13.55
C LEU A 694 4.23 46.60 -13.22
N PHE A 695 3.29 46.80 -12.29
CA PHE A 695 2.83 48.11 -11.86
C PHE A 695 3.93 48.85 -11.09
N ASN A 696 4.75 48.17 -10.28
CA ASN A 696 5.89 48.80 -9.61
C ASN A 696 6.98 49.27 -10.61
N GLN A 697 7.24 48.48 -11.66
CA GLN A 697 8.17 48.90 -12.72
C GLN A 697 7.59 50.05 -13.53
N LEU A 698 6.31 50.10 -13.78
CA LEU A 698 5.62 51.18 -14.49
C LEU A 698 5.71 52.49 -13.69
N GLU A 699 5.48 52.49 -12.36
CA GLU A 699 5.63 53.65 -11.48
C GLU A 699 7.07 54.18 -11.50
N LYS A 700 8.07 53.31 -11.62
CA LYS A 700 9.47 53.68 -11.78
C LYS A 700 9.83 54.11 -13.19
N LYS A 701 8.83 54.39 -14.06
CA LYS A 701 8.98 54.79 -15.47
C LYS A 701 9.88 53.88 -16.32
N LYS A 702 9.99 52.58 -15.96
CA LYS A 702 10.73 51.62 -16.77
C LYS A 702 9.87 51.17 -17.95
N VAL A 703 10.48 51.11 -19.16
CA VAL A 703 9.83 50.60 -20.36
C VAL A 703 9.93 49.10 -20.36
N ILE A 704 8.77 48.41 -20.29
CA ILE A 704 8.68 46.96 -20.33
C ILE A 704 8.29 46.54 -21.74
N LYS A 705 9.14 45.72 -22.38
CA LYS A 705 8.86 45.11 -23.67
C LYS A 705 8.18 43.74 -23.48
N PHE A 706 7.10 43.46 -24.22
CA PHE A 706 6.38 42.17 -24.21
C PHE A 706 6.60 41.34 -25.48
N GLN A 707 7.61 41.67 -26.26
CA GLN A 707 7.99 41.00 -27.51
C GLN A 707 9.45 41.31 -27.84
N THR A 708 10.11 40.38 -28.54
CA THR A 708 11.40 40.61 -29.19
C THR A 708 11.19 41.06 -30.63
N GLU A 709 12.19 41.53 -31.28
CA GLU A 709 12.09 41.94 -32.71
C GLU A 709 11.80 40.69 -33.60
N THR A 710 12.32 39.55 -33.25
CA THR A 710 12.08 38.26 -33.94
C THR A 710 10.68 37.74 -33.77
N THR A 711 10.07 37.82 -32.56
CA THR A 711 8.77 37.28 -32.24
C THR A 711 7.60 38.24 -32.46
N LYS A 712 7.92 39.50 -32.81
CA LYS A 712 6.92 40.58 -32.98
C LYS A 712 5.82 40.21 -34.01
N ASN A 713 6.19 39.58 -35.10
CA ASN A 713 5.33 39.30 -36.24
C ASN A 713 4.87 37.81 -36.30
N TRP A 714 5.26 36.99 -35.31
CA TRP A 714 4.82 35.60 -35.30
C TRP A 714 3.32 35.50 -35.09
N PHE A 715 2.65 34.67 -35.87
CA PHE A 715 1.21 34.39 -35.88
C PHE A 715 0.29 35.58 -36.21
N LEU A 716 0.81 36.75 -36.69
CA LEU A 716 0.00 37.94 -36.94
C LEU A 716 -0.89 37.87 -38.19
N ASN A 717 -0.42 37.23 -39.26
CA ASN A 717 -1.06 37.24 -40.57
C ASN A 717 -1.63 35.88 -40.97
N ILE A 718 -1.90 35.02 -40.00
CA ILE A 718 -2.51 33.72 -40.28
C ILE A 718 -3.98 33.89 -40.51
N ALA A 719 -4.46 33.49 -41.69
CA ALA A 719 -5.86 33.50 -42.09
C ALA A 719 -6.30 32.09 -42.50
N TYR A 720 -6.16 31.14 -41.56
CA TYR A 720 -6.51 29.75 -41.85
C TYR A 720 -8.02 29.52 -41.81
N PRO A 721 -8.63 28.84 -42.81
CA PRO A 721 -10.07 28.63 -42.90
C PRO A 721 -10.50 27.37 -42.08
N PHE A 722 -10.50 27.48 -40.72
CA PHE A 722 -10.84 26.38 -39.81
C PHE A 722 -12.25 25.85 -40.04
N VAL A 723 -13.22 26.74 -40.03
CA VAL A 723 -14.66 26.40 -40.14
C VAL A 723 -14.98 25.81 -41.50
N GLN A 724 -14.39 26.36 -42.60
CA GLN A 724 -14.67 25.91 -43.96
C GLN A 724 -14.08 24.50 -44.23
N LYS A 725 -12.91 24.18 -43.62
CA LYS A 725 -12.24 22.90 -43.82
C LYS A 725 -12.67 21.83 -42.79
N ARG A 726 -13.64 22.07 -41.90
CA ARG A 726 -14.02 21.20 -40.78
C ARG A 726 -14.33 19.76 -41.19
N LYS A 727 -15.00 19.54 -42.33
CA LYS A 727 -15.27 18.18 -42.82
C LYS A 727 -14.03 17.34 -43.08
N ARG A 728 -12.91 17.98 -43.53
CA ARG A 728 -11.61 17.28 -43.73
C ARG A 728 -11.03 16.83 -42.39
N TYR A 729 -11.11 17.66 -41.35
CA TYR A 729 -10.60 17.34 -40.03
C TYR A 729 -11.46 16.31 -39.32
N TYR A 730 -12.78 16.34 -39.47
CA TYR A 730 -13.66 15.25 -39.02
C TYR A 730 -13.29 13.92 -39.67
N PHE A 731 -12.98 13.93 -40.99
CA PHE A 731 -12.53 12.73 -41.69
C PHE A 731 -11.16 12.23 -41.14
N ILE A 732 -10.21 13.13 -40.93
CA ILE A 732 -8.90 12.78 -40.37
C ILE A 732 -9.05 12.21 -38.94
N SER A 733 -9.76 12.92 -38.05
CA SER A 733 -10.02 12.46 -36.69
C SER A 733 -10.78 11.13 -36.68
N GLY A 734 -11.81 11.00 -37.52
CA GLY A 734 -12.58 9.76 -37.64
C GLY A 734 -11.74 8.59 -38.12
N THR A 735 -10.82 8.83 -39.09
CA THR A 735 -9.89 7.79 -39.57
C THR A 735 -8.91 7.36 -38.49
N VAL A 736 -8.31 8.31 -37.73
CA VAL A 736 -7.39 8.00 -36.64
C VAL A 736 -8.11 7.22 -35.52
N ILE A 737 -9.31 7.64 -35.14
CA ILE A 737 -10.15 6.95 -34.16
C ILE A 737 -10.51 5.54 -34.66
N ALA A 738 -10.90 5.40 -35.93
CA ALA A 738 -11.26 4.09 -36.51
C ALA A 738 -10.07 3.11 -36.50
N ILE A 739 -8.86 3.57 -36.87
CA ILE A 739 -7.63 2.77 -36.79
C ILE A 739 -7.36 2.39 -35.33
N GLY A 740 -7.51 3.35 -34.42
CA GLY A 740 -7.33 3.11 -32.99
C GLY A 740 -8.32 2.09 -32.41
N LEU A 741 -9.60 2.21 -32.73
CA LEU A 741 -10.64 1.25 -32.32
C LEU A 741 -10.40 -0.15 -32.90
N ILE A 742 -9.96 -0.25 -34.16
CA ILE A 742 -9.55 -1.52 -34.77
C ILE A 742 -8.39 -2.12 -33.99
N SER A 743 -7.36 -1.33 -33.66
CA SER A 743 -6.25 -1.80 -32.83
C SER A 743 -6.72 -2.28 -31.45
N LEU A 744 -7.60 -1.53 -30.79
CA LEU A 744 -8.17 -1.90 -29.51
C LEU A 744 -8.95 -3.23 -29.56
N VAL A 745 -9.67 -3.50 -30.64
CA VAL A 745 -10.39 -4.78 -30.82
C VAL A 745 -9.44 -5.94 -31.12
N ILE A 746 -8.39 -5.72 -31.91
CA ILE A 746 -7.49 -6.79 -32.37
C ILE A 746 -6.39 -7.08 -31.33
N ARG A 747 -5.76 -6.04 -30.77
CA ARG A 747 -4.61 -6.14 -29.88
C ARG A 747 -4.98 -5.95 -28.40
N GLY A 748 -6.12 -5.30 -28.12
CA GLY A 748 -6.49 -4.91 -26.78
C GLY A 748 -5.62 -3.78 -26.24
N VAL A 749 -5.58 -3.68 -24.92
CA VAL A 749 -4.74 -2.78 -24.13
C VAL A 749 -3.93 -3.64 -23.17
N ASP A 750 -2.69 -3.29 -22.99
CA ASP A 750 -1.80 -3.92 -22.03
C ASP A 750 -2.05 -3.35 -20.63
N TYR A 751 -2.63 -4.16 -19.75
CA TYR A 751 -2.95 -3.73 -18.37
C TYR A 751 -1.80 -4.03 -17.42
N GLY A 752 -1.41 -3.04 -16.64
CA GLY A 752 -0.51 -3.26 -15.51
C GLY A 752 -1.17 -4.08 -14.40
N VAL A 753 -0.36 -4.54 -13.43
CA VAL A 753 -0.84 -5.34 -12.28
C VAL A 753 -1.94 -4.64 -11.46
N ASP A 754 -1.97 -3.32 -11.46
CA ASP A 754 -3.04 -2.53 -10.82
C ASP A 754 -4.43 -2.89 -11.36
N PHE A 755 -4.52 -3.27 -12.64
CA PHE A 755 -5.78 -3.59 -13.32
C PHE A 755 -5.93 -5.06 -13.70
N SER A 756 -4.84 -5.82 -13.78
CA SER A 756 -4.90 -7.27 -14.04
C SER A 756 -4.91 -8.11 -12.77
N GLY A 757 -4.43 -7.57 -11.66
CA GLY A 757 -4.02 -8.33 -10.49
C GLY A 757 -2.72 -9.08 -10.76
N GLY A 758 -2.09 -9.62 -9.75
CA GLY A 758 -0.87 -10.38 -9.90
C GLY A 758 0.32 -9.82 -9.12
N ARG A 759 1.52 -10.28 -9.49
CA ARG A 759 2.79 -9.85 -8.91
C ARG A 759 3.68 -9.27 -9.99
N SER A 760 4.38 -8.19 -9.68
CA SER A 760 5.31 -7.52 -10.58
C SER A 760 6.63 -7.29 -9.85
N TYR A 761 7.73 -7.57 -10.53
CA TYR A 761 9.07 -7.38 -10.00
C TYR A 761 9.89 -6.57 -11.01
N VAL A 762 10.62 -5.56 -10.52
CA VAL A 762 11.64 -4.86 -11.31
C VAL A 762 12.99 -5.39 -10.86
N VAL A 763 13.72 -5.97 -11.80
CA VAL A 763 15.01 -6.62 -11.57
C VAL A 763 16.06 -5.96 -12.45
N ARG A 764 17.14 -5.47 -11.84
CA ARG A 764 18.30 -4.91 -12.54
C ARG A 764 19.40 -5.96 -12.59
N PHE A 765 20.01 -6.14 -13.75
CA PHE A 765 21.13 -7.04 -13.97
C PHE A 765 22.42 -6.25 -14.24
N ASP A 766 23.56 -6.82 -13.91
CA ASP A 766 24.90 -6.27 -14.22
C ASP A 766 25.27 -6.45 -15.71
N GLY A 767 24.30 -6.52 -16.61
CA GLY A 767 24.43 -6.69 -18.03
C GLY A 767 23.07 -6.93 -18.68
N GLN A 768 23.04 -7.04 -20.01
CA GLN A 768 21.79 -7.28 -20.73
C GLN A 768 21.43 -8.77 -20.70
N PRO A 769 20.34 -9.18 -20.00
CA PRO A 769 19.91 -10.56 -19.96
C PRO A 769 19.29 -11.00 -21.30
N ASN A 770 19.42 -12.27 -21.64
CA ASN A 770 18.69 -12.85 -22.76
C ASN A 770 17.22 -13.05 -22.37
N MET A 771 16.34 -12.19 -22.87
CA MET A 771 14.92 -12.13 -22.53
C MET A 771 14.16 -13.44 -22.77
N GLU A 772 14.49 -14.15 -23.86
CA GLU A 772 13.78 -15.38 -24.24
C GLU A 772 14.22 -16.55 -23.36
N ALA A 773 15.52 -16.66 -23.09
CA ALA A 773 16.06 -17.64 -22.16
C ALA A 773 15.51 -17.41 -20.75
N LEU A 774 15.52 -16.17 -20.25
CA LEU A 774 15.01 -15.81 -18.95
C LEU A 774 13.51 -16.09 -18.81
N ARG A 775 12.70 -15.78 -19.84
CA ARG A 775 11.27 -16.14 -19.85
C ARG A 775 11.07 -17.66 -19.74
N SER A 776 11.84 -18.44 -20.47
CA SER A 776 11.76 -19.91 -20.43
C SER A 776 12.12 -20.47 -19.05
N GLU A 777 13.17 -19.94 -18.41
CA GLU A 777 13.62 -20.35 -17.08
C GLU A 777 12.60 -19.96 -16.00
N LEU A 778 12.04 -18.76 -16.05
CA LEU A 778 11.00 -18.31 -15.15
C LEU A 778 9.70 -19.11 -15.34
N THR A 779 9.33 -19.44 -16.59
CA THR A 779 8.18 -20.31 -16.85
C THR A 779 8.37 -21.70 -16.22
N THR A 780 9.59 -22.23 -16.29
CA THR A 780 9.93 -23.51 -15.65
C THR A 780 9.91 -23.40 -14.13
N ALA A 781 10.38 -22.28 -13.56
CA ALA A 781 10.40 -22.03 -12.12
C ALA A 781 8.98 -21.87 -11.55
N PHE A 782 8.08 -21.16 -12.25
CA PHE A 782 6.69 -20.93 -11.84
C PHE A 782 5.77 -22.08 -12.26
N THR A 783 6.05 -23.28 -11.74
CA THR A 783 5.23 -24.47 -11.97
C THR A 783 4.50 -24.87 -10.68
N GLU A 784 3.18 -24.90 -10.72
CA GLU A 784 2.34 -25.30 -9.57
C GLU A 784 1.92 -26.77 -9.74
N PRO A 785 2.21 -27.64 -8.74
CA PRO A 785 1.78 -29.03 -8.79
C PRO A 785 0.26 -29.13 -8.89
N GLY A 786 -0.23 -29.65 -10.03
CA GLY A 786 -1.67 -29.87 -10.25
C GLY A 786 -2.44 -28.77 -10.95
N LYS A 787 -1.87 -27.58 -11.14
CA LYS A 787 -2.54 -26.45 -11.83
C LYS A 787 -1.85 -25.99 -13.13
N GLY A 788 -0.66 -26.52 -13.43
CA GLY A 788 0.09 -26.15 -14.63
C GLY A 788 1.20 -25.13 -14.41
N THR A 789 1.75 -24.63 -15.50
CA THR A 789 2.87 -23.65 -15.53
C THR A 789 2.31 -22.26 -15.76
N ALA A 790 2.64 -21.29 -14.91
CA ALA A 790 2.36 -19.89 -15.19
C ALA A 790 3.29 -19.38 -16.30
N ASN A 791 2.78 -18.51 -17.17
CA ASN A 791 3.57 -17.85 -18.22
C ASN A 791 3.89 -16.43 -17.75
N PRO A 792 5.07 -16.18 -17.14
CA PRO A 792 5.44 -14.86 -16.70
C PRO A 792 5.66 -13.95 -17.92
N GLU A 793 5.17 -12.74 -17.82
CA GLU A 793 5.47 -11.71 -18.78
C GLU A 793 6.79 -11.04 -18.43
N VAL A 794 7.73 -10.97 -19.37
CA VAL A 794 9.06 -10.38 -19.17
C VAL A 794 9.24 -9.27 -20.19
N LYS A 795 9.39 -8.03 -19.72
CA LYS A 795 9.50 -6.81 -20.53
C LYS A 795 10.74 -6.00 -20.15
N LEU A 796 11.31 -5.27 -21.08
CA LEU A 796 12.34 -4.27 -20.77
C LEU A 796 11.74 -3.15 -19.91
N TYR A 797 12.51 -2.68 -18.95
CA TYR A 797 12.15 -1.58 -18.05
C TYR A 797 13.21 -0.49 -18.11
N GLY A 798 12.82 0.68 -18.60
CA GLY A 798 13.75 1.78 -18.84
C GLY A 798 14.50 1.66 -20.18
N SER A 799 15.45 2.56 -20.40
CA SER A 799 16.19 2.71 -21.66
C SER A 799 17.57 2.02 -21.70
N SER A 800 18.09 1.59 -20.53
CA SER A 800 19.43 0.99 -20.43
C SER A 800 19.49 -0.45 -20.95
N GLY A 801 18.36 -1.17 -20.96
CA GLY A 801 18.29 -2.59 -21.30
C GLY A 801 18.83 -3.53 -20.23
N GLU A 802 19.23 -3.01 -19.07
CA GLU A 802 19.75 -3.76 -17.91
C GLU A 802 18.65 -4.09 -16.90
N ALA A 803 17.59 -3.28 -16.87
CA ALA A 803 16.45 -3.52 -15.99
C ALA A 803 15.29 -4.17 -16.77
N ILE A 804 14.64 -5.12 -16.13
CA ILE A 804 13.47 -5.82 -16.66
C ILE A 804 12.33 -5.82 -15.66
N LYS A 805 11.11 -5.83 -16.19
CA LYS A 805 9.88 -6.02 -15.41
C LYS A 805 9.36 -7.42 -15.67
N ILE A 806 9.15 -8.17 -14.61
CA ILE A 806 8.59 -9.54 -14.61
C ILE A 806 7.21 -9.47 -13.96
N THR A 807 6.18 -9.87 -14.70
CA THR A 807 4.79 -9.91 -14.20
C THR A 807 4.28 -11.34 -14.22
N THR A 808 3.63 -11.79 -13.15
CA THR A 808 3.08 -13.14 -13.02
C THR A 808 1.84 -13.16 -12.12
N ASP A 809 0.92 -14.02 -12.44
CA ASP A 809 -0.27 -14.38 -11.63
C ASP A 809 -0.04 -15.62 -10.75
N PHE A 810 1.20 -16.15 -10.73
CA PHE A 810 1.54 -17.37 -10.03
C PHE A 810 1.12 -17.32 -8.54
N MET A 811 0.31 -18.30 -8.12
CA MET A 811 -0.22 -18.44 -6.75
C MET A 811 -0.88 -17.18 -6.17
N ILE A 812 -1.49 -16.34 -7.00
CA ILE A 812 -2.08 -15.06 -6.52
C ILE A 812 -3.32 -15.31 -5.64
N ASP A 813 -4.08 -16.37 -5.91
CA ASP A 813 -5.29 -16.75 -5.17
C ASP A 813 -4.99 -17.53 -3.89
N SER A 814 -3.73 -17.90 -3.63
CA SER A 814 -3.36 -18.65 -2.44
C SER A 814 -3.27 -17.73 -1.22
N ASN A 815 -3.98 -18.10 -0.15
CA ASN A 815 -3.98 -17.39 1.14
C ASN A 815 -3.06 -18.03 2.20
N GLU A 816 -2.23 -19.02 1.84
CA GLU A 816 -1.30 -19.64 2.78
C GLU A 816 -0.23 -18.66 3.21
N ALA A 817 0.14 -18.67 4.48
CA ALA A 817 1.12 -17.72 5.05
C ALA A 817 2.51 -17.80 4.39
N THR A 818 2.86 -18.96 3.84
CA THR A 818 4.15 -19.26 3.20
C THR A 818 4.18 -18.98 1.70
N THR A 819 3.05 -18.60 1.08
CA THR A 819 2.95 -18.43 -0.38
C THR A 819 3.92 -17.39 -0.92
N ASP A 820 4.03 -16.26 -0.24
CA ASP A 820 4.89 -15.15 -0.70
C ASP A 820 6.37 -15.55 -0.68
N GLU A 821 6.78 -16.35 0.31
CA GLU A 821 8.14 -16.88 0.39
C GLU A 821 8.41 -17.93 -0.70
N VAL A 822 7.47 -18.81 -0.96
CA VAL A 822 7.57 -19.81 -2.05
C VAL A 822 7.74 -19.10 -3.40
N VAL A 823 6.94 -18.08 -3.67
CA VAL A 823 7.02 -17.32 -4.94
C VAL A 823 8.36 -16.59 -5.05
N ALA A 824 8.83 -15.97 -3.97
CA ALA A 824 10.12 -15.29 -3.94
C ALA A 824 11.30 -16.26 -4.19
N ASN A 825 11.26 -17.45 -3.60
CA ASN A 825 12.29 -18.47 -3.79
C ASN A 825 12.28 -19.02 -5.23
N GLN A 826 11.11 -19.22 -5.83
CA GLN A 826 11.00 -19.65 -7.23
C GLN A 826 11.43 -18.57 -8.21
N LEU A 827 11.10 -17.31 -7.94
CA LEU A 827 11.62 -16.17 -8.72
C LEU A 827 13.16 -16.17 -8.71
N LYS A 828 13.77 -16.23 -7.52
CA LYS A 828 15.23 -16.28 -7.37
C LYS A 828 15.83 -17.47 -8.13
N ALA A 829 15.26 -18.65 -7.98
CA ALA A 829 15.73 -19.87 -8.68
C ALA A 829 15.67 -19.71 -10.22
N GLY A 830 14.71 -18.99 -10.76
CA GLY A 830 14.62 -18.67 -12.18
C GLY A 830 15.66 -17.61 -12.60
N LEU A 831 15.87 -16.58 -11.76
CA LEU A 831 16.82 -15.52 -12.03
C LEU A 831 18.28 -16.00 -11.93
N ASP A 832 18.60 -16.86 -10.96
CA ASP A 832 19.96 -17.42 -10.75
C ASP A 832 20.47 -18.18 -11.98
N LYS A 833 19.56 -18.79 -12.77
CA LYS A 833 19.91 -19.49 -14.01
C LYS A 833 20.34 -18.56 -15.15
N SER A 834 20.11 -17.26 -15.02
CA SER A 834 20.60 -16.28 -16.01
C SER A 834 22.11 -16.16 -16.02
N GLY A 835 22.79 -16.55 -14.92
CA GLY A 835 24.24 -16.44 -14.75
C GLY A 835 24.74 -14.99 -14.58
N LEU A 836 23.87 -14.01 -14.48
CA LEU A 836 24.17 -12.60 -14.23
C LEU A 836 23.87 -12.27 -12.77
N THR A 837 24.64 -11.37 -12.19
CA THR A 837 24.31 -10.75 -10.90
C THR A 837 23.10 -9.86 -11.07
N TYR A 838 22.17 -9.88 -10.11
CA TYR A 838 20.95 -9.10 -10.18
C TYR A 838 20.55 -8.52 -8.83
N GLU A 839 19.80 -7.43 -8.87
CA GLU A 839 19.14 -6.81 -7.71
C GLU A 839 17.65 -6.66 -7.99
N ILE A 840 16.80 -7.07 -7.04
CA ILE A 840 15.35 -6.83 -7.11
C ILE A 840 15.07 -5.44 -6.54
N GLU A 841 14.90 -4.47 -7.43
CA GLU A 841 14.72 -3.06 -7.09
C GLU A 841 13.31 -2.74 -6.59
N SER A 842 12.30 -3.45 -7.11
CA SER A 842 10.90 -3.25 -6.73
C SER A 842 10.12 -4.55 -6.81
N ALA A 843 9.17 -4.71 -5.90
CA ALA A 843 8.19 -5.79 -5.92
C ALA A 843 6.81 -5.22 -5.59
N GLN A 844 5.80 -5.61 -6.34
CA GLN A 844 4.40 -5.24 -6.15
C GLN A 844 3.53 -6.47 -6.22
N LYS A 845 2.52 -6.55 -5.34
CA LYS A 845 1.50 -7.60 -5.32
C LYS A 845 0.14 -6.93 -5.22
N VAL A 846 -0.76 -7.25 -6.13
CA VAL A 846 -2.13 -6.74 -6.16
C VAL A 846 -3.10 -7.90 -6.22
N ASP A 847 -3.98 -7.99 -5.23
CA ASP A 847 -5.06 -8.99 -5.20
C ASP A 847 -6.06 -8.70 -6.33
N PRO A 848 -6.63 -9.71 -7.02
CA PRO A 848 -7.60 -9.51 -8.09
C PRO A 848 -8.80 -8.65 -7.70
N THR A 849 -9.27 -8.74 -6.46
CA THR A 849 -10.38 -7.91 -5.95
C THR A 849 -10.04 -6.42 -5.93
N ILE A 850 -8.78 -6.10 -5.60
CA ILE A 850 -8.28 -4.71 -5.62
C ILE A 850 -8.19 -4.19 -7.04
N SER A 851 -7.74 -5.01 -7.99
CA SER A 851 -7.62 -4.60 -9.39
C SER A 851 -8.98 -4.24 -9.99
N ASP A 852 -10.03 -4.95 -9.64
CA ASP A 852 -11.39 -4.65 -10.08
C ASP A 852 -11.94 -3.37 -9.44
N ASP A 853 -11.61 -3.10 -8.18
CA ASP A 853 -11.93 -1.82 -7.53
C ASP A 853 -11.22 -0.66 -8.22
N PHE A 854 -9.97 -0.81 -8.61
CA PHE A 854 -9.24 0.23 -9.34
C PHE A 854 -9.85 0.49 -10.74
N LYS A 855 -10.29 -0.54 -11.47
CA LYS A 855 -11.00 -0.40 -12.75
C LYS A 855 -12.30 0.40 -12.57
N SER A 856 -13.09 0.04 -11.57
CA SER A 856 -14.35 0.70 -11.27
C SER A 856 -14.14 2.17 -10.86
N ALA A 857 -13.19 2.43 -9.96
CA ALA A 857 -12.85 3.78 -9.54
C ALA A 857 -12.36 4.65 -10.71
N ALA A 858 -11.48 4.10 -11.58
CA ALA A 858 -10.97 4.80 -12.75
C ALA A 858 -12.08 5.15 -13.75
N THR A 859 -12.97 4.19 -14.02
CA THR A 859 -14.12 4.40 -14.90
C THR A 859 -15.09 5.45 -14.34
N SER A 860 -15.43 5.34 -13.06
CA SER A 860 -16.30 6.29 -12.37
C SER A 860 -15.69 7.69 -12.32
N ALA A 861 -14.41 7.82 -12.00
CA ALA A 861 -13.69 9.10 -11.98
C ALA A 861 -13.71 9.76 -13.37
N THR A 862 -13.50 8.99 -14.44
CA THR A 862 -13.53 9.50 -15.82
C THR A 862 -14.93 10.00 -16.19
N ILE A 863 -15.97 9.21 -15.94
CA ILE A 863 -17.36 9.59 -16.24
C ILE A 863 -17.78 10.82 -15.43
N ILE A 864 -17.47 10.83 -14.13
CA ILE A 864 -17.80 11.96 -13.23
C ILE A 864 -17.07 13.23 -13.67
N SER A 865 -15.77 13.12 -14.06
CA SER A 865 -15.01 14.27 -14.57
C SER A 865 -15.64 14.85 -15.83
N LEU A 866 -15.98 14.01 -16.81
CA LEU A 866 -16.65 14.43 -18.04
C LEU A 866 -18.00 15.12 -17.76
N LEU A 867 -18.79 14.57 -16.84
CA LEU A 867 -20.08 15.12 -16.45
C LEU A 867 -19.95 16.47 -15.74
N ILE A 868 -19.06 16.57 -14.75
CA ILE A 868 -18.82 17.81 -13.98
C ILE A 868 -18.36 18.92 -14.92
N ILE A 869 -17.43 18.62 -15.83
CA ILE A 869 -16.93 19.60 -16.80
C ILE A 869 -18.03 20.00 -17.78
N PHE A 870 -18.80 19.05 -18.31
CA PHE A 870 -19.95 19.35 -19.17
C PHE A 870 -20.94 20.31 -18.48
N LEU A 871 -21.30 20.03 -17.22
CA LEU A 871 -22.19 20.87 -16.43
C LEU A 871 -21.58 22.27 -16.18
N TYR A 872 -20.28 22.32 -15.83
CA TYR A 872 -19.58 23.59 -15.65
C TYR A 872 -19.64 24.45 -16.91
N ILE A 873 -19.32 23.90 -18.08
CA ILE A 873 -19.37 24.61 -19.37
C ILE A 873 -20.81 25.03 -19.72
N PHE A 874 -21.79 24.14 -19.51
CA PHE A 874 -23.20 24.44 -19.73
C PHE A 874 -23.64 25.65 -18.89
N PHE A 875 -23.37 25.67 -17.60
CA PHE A 875 -23.74 26.81 -16.74
C PHE A 875 -22.94 28.09 -17.06
N ARG A 876 -21.66 27.94 -17.42
CA ARG A 876 -20.75 29.07 -17.68
C ARG A 876 -21.10 29.79 -19.00
N PHE A 877 -21.41 29.05 -20.06
CA PHE A 877 -21.72 29.60 -21.37
C PHE A 877 -23.24 29.71 -21.65
N ARG A 878 -24.07 29.19 -20.73
CA ARG A 878 -25.54 29.23 -20.81
C ARG A 878 -26.13 28.63 -22.08
N ARG A 879 -25.35 27.78 -22.80
CA ARG A 879 -25.78 27.09 -24.04
C ARG A 879 -25.17 25.69 -24.06
N TRP A 880 -26.07 24.69 -24.24
CA TRP A 880 -25.65 23.26 -24.22
C TRP A 880 -24.71 22.90 -25.38
N GLN A 881 -24.73 23.62 -26.50
CA GLN A 881 -23.91 23.39 -27.68
C GLN A 881 -22.40 23.52 -27.34
N TYR A 882 -22.05 24.51 -26.50
CA TYR A 882 -20.65 24.65 -26.01
C TYR A 882 -20.24 23.48 -25.12
N GLY A 883 -21.16 23.02 -24.24
CA GLY A 883 -20.94 21.85 -23.41
C GLY A 883 -20.75 20.59 -24.24
N LEU A 884 -21.60 20.36 -25.24
CA LEU A 884 -21.51 19.18 -26.10
C LEU A 884 -20.27 19.23 -27.02
N GLY A 885 -19.91 20.40 -27.55
CA GLY A 885 -18.66 20.57 -28.30
C GLY A 885 -17.42 20.25 -27.48
N ALA A 886 -17.38 20.73 -26.23
CA ALA A 886 -16.31 20.42 -25.28
C ALA A 886 -16.26 18.93 -24.93
N LEU A 887 -17.41 18.33 -24.61
CA LEU A 887 -17.51 16.90 -24.31
C LEU A 887 -17.02 16.02 -25.48
N THR A 888 -17.40 16.36 -26.70
CA THR A 888 -16.97 15.63 -27.90
C THR A 888 -15.46 15.71 -28.09
N ALA A 889 -14.85 16.87 -27.85
CA ALA A 889 -13.39 17.01 -27.91
C ALA A 889 -12.68 16.20 -26.81
N MET A 890 -13.18 16.23 -25.59
CA MET A 890 -12.61 15.43 -24.49
C MET A 890 -12.66 13.92 -24.77
N ILE A 891 -13.82 13.42 -25.24
CA ILE A 891 -13.95 11.99 -25.62
C ILE A 891 -12.99 11.65 -26.76
N HIS A 892 -12.91 12.51 -27.77
CA HIS A 892 -11.96 12.36 -28.89
C HIS A 892 -10.52 12.24 -28.40
N ASP A 893 -10.09 13.11 -27.47
CA ASP A 893 -8.72 13.14 -26.98
C ASP A 893 -8.41 11.89 -26.16
N VAL A 894 -9.29 11.47 -25.27
CA VAL A 894 -9.17 10.25 -24.46
C VAL A 894 -9.06 9.01 -25.36
N VAL A 895 -9.95 8.88 -26.36
CA VAL A 895 -9.95 7.73 -27.28
C VAL A 895 -8.65 7.67 -28.07
N ILE A 896 -8.11 8.80 -28.52
CA ILE A 896 -6.84 8.82 -29.26
C ILE A 896 -5.67 8.41 -28.33
N VAL A 897 -5.61 8.93 -27.09
CA VAL A 897 -4.53 8.55 -26.16
C VAL A 897 -4.55 7.05 -25.88
N ILE A 898 -5.72 6.47 -25.57
CA ILE A 898 -5.86 5.02 -25.35
C ILE A 898 -5.48 4.24 -26.63
N SER A 899 -5.91 4.72 -27.81
CA SER A 899 -5.57 4.10 -29.09
C SER A 899 -4.06 4.08 -29.36
N MET A 900 -3.35 5.15 -28.98
CA MET A 900 -1.89 5.21 -29.12
C MET A 900 -1.21 4.15 -28.24
N PHE A 901 -1.69 3.93 -27.03
CA PHE A 901 -1.19 2.87 -26.15
C PHE A 901 -1.41 1.48 -26.78
N SER A 902 -2.60 1.21 -27.33
CA SER A 902 -2.88 -0.06 -28.02
C SER A 902 -2.00 -0.26 -29.29
N ILE A 903 -1.79 0.80 -30.09
CA ILE A 903 -1.03 0.70 -31.34
C ILE A 903 0.46 0.50 -31.09
N PHE A 904 1.03 1.24 -30.13
CA PHE A 904 2.46 1.32 -29.91
C PHE A 904 2.97 0.40 -28.79
N SER A 905 2.09 -0.29 -28.05
CA SER A 905 2.50 -1.30 -27.06
C SER A 905 3.39 -2.36 -27.73
N GLY A 906 4.57 -2.59 -27.15
CA GLY A 906 5.60 -3.51 -27.65
C GLY A 906 6.39 -3.02 -28.87
N LEU A 907 6.09 -1.81 -29.42
CA LEU A 907 6.86 -1.21 -30.51
C LEU A 907 7.88 -0.17 -30.00
N LEU A 908 7.58 0.49 -28.88
CA LEU A 908 8.43 1.49 -28.27
C LEU A 908 9.28 0.86 -27.14
N PRO A 909 10.51 1.37 -26.90
CA PRO A 909 11.46 0.79 -25.96
C PRO A 909 11.19 1.22 -24.50
N PHE A 910 9.94 1.40 -24.11
CA PHE A 910 9.52 1.69 -22.73
C PHE A 910 8.16 1.08 -22.43
N ASN A 911 7.85 0.95 -21.15
CA ASN A 911 6.61 0.34 -20.70
C ASN A 911 5.38 1.22 -21.04
N MET A 912 4.41 0.67 -21.76
CA MET A 912 3.15 1.31 -22.16
C MET A 912 1.93 0.60 -21.56
N GLU A 913 2.08 0.09 -20.34
CA GLU A 913 0.94 -0.49 -19.62
C GLU A 913 -0.04 0.59 -19.19
N VAL A 914 -1.32 0.22 -19.20
CA VAL A 914 -2.38 1.00 -18.57
C VAL A 914 -2.39 0.66 -17.09
N ASP A 915 -1.84 1.56 -16.30
CA ASP A 915 -1.73 1.50 -14.86
C ASP A 915 -2.49 2.67 -14.21
N GLN A 916 -2.41 2.80 -12.89
CA GLN A 916 -3.02 3.94 -12.19
C GLN A 916 -2.42 5.28 -12.63
N ALA A 917 -1.12 5.36 -12.95
CA ALA A 917 -0.47 6.58 -13.42
C ALA A 917 -1.00 7.02 -14.80
N PHE A 918 -1.32 6.07 -15.67
CA PHE A 918 -1.98 6.33 -16.95
C PHE A 918 -3.37 6.96 -16.75
N ILE A 919 -4.15 6.48 -15.79
CA ILE A 919 -5.48 7.08 -15.48
C ILE A 919 -5.32 8.53 -14.99
N ALA A 920 -4.30 8.79 -14.15
CA ALA A 920 -3.98 10.15 -13.73
C ALA A 920 -3.63 11.05 -14.93
N ALA A 921 -2.89 10.52 -15.91
CA ALA A 921 -2.59 11.22 -17.16
C ALA A 921 -3.88 11.51 -17.97
N ILE A 922 -4.77 10.54 -18.16
CA ILE A 922 -6.05 10.72 -18.88
C ILE A 922 -6.89 11.82 -18.23
N LEU A 923 -7.10 11.78 -16.91
CA LEU A 923 -7.88 12.80 -16.21
C LEU A 923 -7.23 14.18 -16.31
N THR A 924 -5.89 14.23 -16.27
CA THR A 924 -5.14 15.49 -16.45
C THR A 924 -5.27 16.02 -17.88
N VAL A 925 -5.22 15.15 -18.90
CA VAL A 925 -5.45 15.52 -20.30
C VAL A 925 -6.84 16.11 -20.49
N ILE A 926 -7.86 15.49 -19.90
CA ILE A 926 -9.24 16.03 -19.91
C ILE A 926 -9.26 17.46 -19.34
N GLY A 927 -8.62 17.68 -18.17
CA GLY A 927 -8.56 18.99 -17.52
C GLY A 927 -7.79 20.04 -18.33
N TYR A 928 -6.71 19.62 -19.00
CA TYR A 928 -5.87 20.51 -19.81
C TYR A 928 -6.51 20.84 -21.16
N SER A 929 -7.05 19.86 -21.87
CA SER A 929 -7.72 20.05 -23.17
C SER A 929 -8.90 21.03 -23.07
N ILE A 930 -9.66 20.93 -21.97
CA ILE A 930 -10.79 21.84 -21.77
C ILE A 930 -10.35 23.28 -21.48
N ASN A 931 -9.19 23.49 -20.83
CA ASN A 931 -8.64 24.83 -20.59
C ASN A 931 -8.47 25.61 -21.92
N ASP A 932 -7.84 24.99 -22.94
CA ASP A 932 -7.69 25.60 -24.26
C ASP A 932 -9.06 25.82 -24.93
N THR A 933 -9.96 24.86 -24.83
CA THR A 933 -11.31 24.94 -25.43
C THR A 933 -12.14 26.08 -24.82
N VAL A 934 -12.12 26.25 -23.49
CA VAL A 934 -12.84 27.31 -22.79
C VAL A 934 -12.37 28.70 -23.22
N VAL A 935 -11.08 28.87 -23.38
CA VAL A 935 -10.52 30.16 -23.79
C VAL A 935 -10.85 30.48 -25.25
N VAL A 936 -10.84 29.48 -26.13
CA VAL A 936 -11.30 29.64 -27.51
C VAL A 936 -12.79 30.03 -27.51
N PHE A 937 -13.63 29.37 -26.70
CA PHE A 937 -15.04 29.68 -26.59
C PHE A 937 -15.31 31.09 -26.03
N ASP A 938 -14.53 31.50 -25.02
CA ASP A 938 -14.63 32.85 -24.46
C ASP A 938 -14.29 33.93 -25.52
N ARG A 939 -13.29 33.67 -26.36
CA ARG A 939 -12.90 34.51 -27.47
C ARG A 939 -13.96 34.56 -28.57
N ILE A 940 -14.58 33.44 -28.90
CA ILE A 940 -15.69 33.36 -29.86
C ILE A 940 -16.84 34.19 -29.35
N ARG A 941 -17.20 34.09 -28.08
CA ARG A 941 -18.26 34.89 -27.46
C ARG A 941 -17.96 36.37 -27.51
N GLU A 942 -16.74 36.80 -27.22
CA GLU A 942 -16.27 38.18 -27.30
C GLU A 942 -16.45 38.72 -28.74
N HIS A 943 -15.95 38.02 -29.75
CA HIS A 943 -16.04 38.44 -31.15
C HIS A 943 -17.46 38.45 -31.67
N LEU A 944 -18.33 37.52 -31.28
CA LEU A 944 -19.76 37.52 -31.67
C LEU A 944 -20.52 38.72 -31.09
N HIS A 945 -20.15 39.20 -29.88
CA HIS A 945 -20.68 40.41 -29.29
C HIS A 945 -20.19 41.70 -29.98
N GLU A 946 -18.90 41.71 -30.42
CA GLU A 946 -18.33 42.87 -31.09
C GLU A 946 -18.78 43.00 -32.56
N HIS A 947 -19.04 41.86 -33.24
CA HIS A 947 -19.35 41.82 -34.70
C HIS A 947 -20.77 41.28 -34.97
N VAL A 948 -21.78 41.93 -34.41
CA VAL A 948 -23.18 41.46 -34.46
C VAL A 948 -23.76 41.36 -35.90
N LYS A 949 -23.23 42.09 -36.85
CA LYS A 949 -23.75 42.16 -38.23
C LYS A 949 -23.06 41.18 -39.19
N ASP A 950 -21.92 40.56 -38.80
CA ASP A 950 -21.15 39.70 -39.69
C ASP A 950 -21.67 38.25 -39.62
N ASN A 951 -21.36 37.44 -40.64
CA ASN A 951 -21.71 36.01 -40.67
C ASN A 951 -20.98 35.27 -39.53
N ASN A 952 -21.71 34.46 -38.74
CA ASN A 952 -21.24 33.72 -37.61
C ASN A 952 -19.97 32.90 -37.91
N ALA A 953 -19.99 32.15 -39.04
CA ALA A 953 -18.82 31.31 -39.45
C ALA A 953 -17.56 32.16 -39.73
N THR A 954 -17.73 33.39 -40.25
CA THR A 954 -16.61 34.31 -40.51
C THR A 954 -16.07 34.87 -39.21
N VAL A 955 -16.97 35.26 -38.29
CA VAL A 955 -16.59 35.78 -36.95
C VAL A 955 -15.86 34.74 -36.15
N ILE A 956 -16.39 33.50 -36.12
CA ILE A 956 -15.76 32.39 -35.41
C ILE A 956 -14.38 32.07 -36.02
N ASN A 957 -14.27 32.09 -37.36
CA ASN A 957 -12.95 31.85 -38.00
C ASN A 957 -11.91 32.94 -37.68
N LYS A 958 -12.37 34.22 -37.56
CA LYS A 958 -11.51 35.31 -37.10
C LYS A 958 -11.09 35.12 -35.63
N ALA A 959 -12.01 34.74 -34.75
CA ALA A 959 -11.73 34.42 -33.35
C ALA A 959 -10.69 33.31 -33.21
N LEU A 960 -10.83 32.19 -33.93
CA LEU A 960 -9.88 31.10 -33.97
C LEU A 960 -8.48 31.56 -34.41
N ASN A 961 -8.37 32.31 -35.49
CA ASN A 961 -7.09 32.82 -35.95
C ASN A 961 -6.43 33.78 -34.94
N SER A 962 -7.23 34.56 -34.22
CA SER A 962 -6.71 35.49 -33.19
C SER A 962 -6.19 34.77 -31.94
N THR A 963 -6.66 33.56 -31.65
CA THR A 963 -6.23 32.76 -30.49
C THR A 963 -5.04 31.82 -30.82
N LEU A 964 -4.75 31.60 -32.11
CA LEU A 964 -3.80 30.57 -32.55
C LEU A 964 -2.40 30.72 -31.95
N GLY A 965 -1.84 31.96 -31.98
CA GLY A 965 -0.49 32.22 -31.45
C GLY A 965 -0.41 31.95 -29.94
N ARG A 966 -1.49 32.26 -29.22
CA ARG A 966 -1.60 31.97 -27.81
C ARG A 966 -1.69 30.47 -27.53
N THR A 967 -2.65 29.78 -28.14
CA THR A 967 -2.88 28.35 -27.98
C THR A 967 -1.61 27.54 -28.28
N ILE A 968 -0.89 27.88 -29.36
CA ILE A 968 0.38 27.22 -29.66
C ILE A 968 1.44 27.50 -28.59
N ASN A 969 1.58 28.74 -28.09
CA ASN A 969 2.58 29.05 -27.08
C ASN A 969 2.31 28.35 -25.74
N THR A 970 1.05 28.28 -25.28
CA THR A 970 0.68 27.58 -24.03
C THR A 970 0.94 26.09 -24.15
N SER A 971 0.49 25.45 -25.23
CA SER A 971 0.69 24.03 -25.45
C SER A 971 2.17 23.68 -25.68
N LEU A 972 2.91 24.53 -26.38
CA LEU A 972 4.34 24.33 -26.62
C LEU A 972 5.16 24.39 -25.34
N THR A 973 4.88 25.36 -24.44
CA THR A 973 5.59 25.44 -23.14
C THR A 973 5.37 24.20 -22.29
N THR A 974 4.13 23.72 -22.20
CA THR A 974 3.82 22.51 -21.44
C THR A 974 4.36 21.26 -22.12
N PHE A 975 4.29 21.16 -23.46
CA PHE A 975 4.88 20.06 -24.22
C PHE A 975 6.40 19.98 -24.04
N LEU A 976 7.11 21.10 -24.08
CA LEU A 976 8.57 21.14 -23.87
C LEU A 976 8.94 20.67 -22.46
N VAL A 977 8.16 21.03 -21.46
CA VAL A 977 8.34 20.57 -20.08
C VAL A 977 8.22 19.05 -20.01
N LEU A 978 7.16 18.49 -20.57
CA LEU A 978 6.92 17.05 -20.57
C LEU A 978 7.97 16.29 -21.40
N LEU A 979 8.41 16.87 -22.51
CA LEU A 979 9.47 16.29 -23.32
C LEU A 979 10.78 16.17 -22.53
N VAL A 980 11.10 17.15 -21.69
CA VAL A 980 12.29 17.09 -20.83
C VAL A 980 12.14 15.97 -19.79
N ILE A 981 10.94 15.82 -19.15
CA ILE A 981 10.70 14.71 -18.23
C ILE A 981 10.78 13.36 -18.95
N PHE A 982 10.26 13.27 -20.17
CA PHE A 982 10.30 12.05 -20.96
C PHE A 982 11.73 11.61 -21.28
N ILE A 983 12.65 12.55 -21.53
CA ILE A 983 14.04 12.28 -21.88
C ILE A 983 14.92 12.07 -20.64
N PHE A 984 14.77 12.89 -19.61
CA PHE A 984 15.68 12.96 -18.46
C PHE A 984 15.03 12.48 -17.14
N GLY A 985 13.74 12.20 -17.16
CA GLY A 985 13.00 11.76 -15.97
C GLY A 985 13.16 10.28 -15.70
N PRO A 986 12.61 9.83 -14.54
CA PRO A 986 12.63 8.42 -14.16
C PRO A 986 11.86 7.54 -15.14
N SER A 987 12.35 6.31 -15.34
CA SER A 987 11.81 5.35 -16.31
C SER A 987 10.35 4.98 -16.07
N ASN A 988 9.93 4.90 -14.81
CA ASN A 988 8.55 4.59 -14.43
C ASN A 988 7.55 5.72 -14.72
N LEU A 989 8.00 6.95 -15.02
CA LEU A 989 7.14 8.04 -15.48
C LEU A 989 7.03 8.15 -17.02
N MET A 990 7.79 7.39 -17.79
CA MET A 990 7.81 7.53 -19.26
C MET A 990 6.43 7.29 -19.88
N GLY A 991 5.72 6.23 -19.49
CA GLY A 991 4.37 5.92 -19.99
C GLY A 991 3.38 7.05 -19.69
N MET A 992 3.32 7.49 -18.46
CA MET A 992 2.47 8.61 -18.01
C MET A 992 2.81 9.90 -18.78
N THR A 993 4.10 10.22 -18.90
CA THR A 993 4.56 11.44 -19.59
C THR A 993 4.25 11.40 -21.07
N PHE A 994 4.40 10.24 -21.71
CA PHE A 994 4.02 10.03 -23.11
C PHE A 994 2.52 10.24 -23.32
N ALA A 995 1.66 9.69 -22.44
CA ALA A 995 0.22 9.90 -22.48
C ALA A 995 -0.13 11.40 -22.37
N LEU A 996 0.51 12.13 -21.45
CA LEU A 996 0.33 13.57 -21.30
C LEU A 996 0.80 14.36 -22.54
N MET A 997 1.95 14.01 -23.13
CA MET A 997 2.46 14.66 -24.35
C MET A 997 1.51 14.49 -25.53
N VAL A 998 1.06 13.25 -25.77
CA VAL A 998 0.07 12.95 -26.81
C VAL A 998 -1.21 13.69 -26.54
N GLY A 999 -1.70 13.65 -25.29
CA GLY A 999 -2.94 14.30 -24.85
C GLY A 999 -2.92 15.82 -25.05
N ILE A 1000 -1.80 16.51 -24.72
CA ILE A 1000 -1.67 17.96 -24.94
C ILE A 1000 -1.65 18.30 -26.43
N ALA A 1001 -0.90 17.53 -27.22
CA ALA A 1001 -0.85 17.75 -28.68
C ALA A 1001 -2.22 17.56 -29.34
N VAL A 1002 -2.92 16.48 -28.95
CA VAL A 1002 -4.27 16.16 -29.45
C VAL A 1002 -5.31 17.14 -28.92
N GLY A 1003 -5.24 17.55 -27.63
CA GLY A 1003 -6.14 18.54 -27.02
C GLY A 1003 -6.04 19.92 -27.66
N THR A 1004 -4.84 20.34 -28.02
CA THR A 1004 -4.62 21.56 -28.81
C THR A 1004 -5.26 21.47 -30.19
N TYR A 1005 -5.11 20.32 -30.85
CA TYR A 1005 -5.79 20.06 -32.13
C TYR A 1005 -7.30 20.02 -31.97
N SER A 1006 -7.84 19.30 -31.00
CA SER A 1006 -9.29 19.08 -30.86
C SER A 1006 -10.04 20.36 -30.52
N SER A 1007 -9.46 21.27 -29.71
CA SER A 1007 -10.08 22.56 -29.37
C SER A 1007 -10.33 23.44 -30.58
N LEU A 1008 -9.43 23.41 -31.58
CA LEU A 1008 -9.50 24.21 -32.81
C LEU A 1008 -10.30 23.52 -33.92
N PHE A 1009 -10.14 22.20 -34.07
CA PHE A 1009 -10.60 21.44 -35.24
C PHE A 1009 -11.78 20.50 -34.96
N VAL A 1010 -12.13 20.24 -33.67
CA VAL A 1010 -13.26 19.39 -33.29
C VAL A 1010 -14.29 20.16 -32.48
N ALA A 1011 -13.89 20.70 -31.30
CA ALA A 1011 -14.81 21.37 -30.38
C ALA A 1011 -15.54 22.56 -31.02
N THR A 1012 -14.79 23.50 -31.59
CA THR A 1012 -15.34 24.73 -32.19
C THR A 1012 -16.16 24.46 -33.43
N PRO A 1013 -15.72 23.65 -34.41
CA PRO A 1013 -16.56 23.30 -35.54
C PRO A 1013 -17.83 22.55 -35.17
N MET A 1014 -17.81 21.70 -34.15
CA MET A 1014 -19.00 21.03 -33.62
C MET A 1014 -20.05 22.04 -33.09
N VAL A 1015 -19.62 23.06 -32.35
CA VAL A 1015 -20.50 24.15 -31.90
C VAL A 1015 -21.13 24.86 -33.11
N VAL A 1016 -20.37 25.09 -34.19
CA VAL A 1016 -20.91 25.74 -35.42
C VAL A 1016 -21.99 24.87 -36.09
N ASP A 1017 -21.76 23.55 -36.14
CA ASP A 1017 -22.70 22.61 -36.79
C ASP A 1017 -23.97 22.39 -35.96
N LEU A 1018 -23.92 22.57 -34.66
CA LEU A 1018 -25.07 22.41 -33.75
C LEU A 1018 -25.92 23.68 -33.59
N THR A 1019 -25.56 24.80 -34.24
CA THR A 1019 -26.20 26.08 -33.96
C THR A 1019 -26.43 26.88 -35.25
N ASP A 1020 -27.66 27.05 -35.66
CA ASP A 1020 -28.06 27.93 -36.77
C ASP A 1020 -27.88 29.40 -36.39
N ASP A 1021 -28.13 29.80 -35.12
CA ASP A 1021 -27.90 31.14 -34.58
C ASP A 1021 -27.17 31.11 -33.21
N ILE A 1022 -25.90 31.45 -33.21
CA ILE A 1022 -25.04 31.45 -32.02
C ILE A 1022 -25.13 32.76 -31.22
N ARG A 1023 -25.93 33.74 -31.71
CA ARG A 1023 -25.99 35.07 -31.09
C ARG A 1023 -26.89 35.06 -29.86
N VAL A 1024 -26.43 35.64 -28.77
CA VAL A 1024 -27.20 35.95 -27.57
C VAL A 1024 -27.16 37.42 -27.34
#